data_e1c8dc19767db7383326f552beb8cd8e
#
_entry.id   e1c8dc19767db7383326f552beb8cd8e
#
_cell.length_a   1.000
_cell.length_b   1.000
_cell.length_c   1.000
_cell.angle_alpha   90.00
_cell.angle_beta   90.00
_cell.angle_gamma   90.00
#
_symmetry.space_group_name_H-M   'P 1'
#
loop_
_entity.id
_entity.type
_entity.pdbx_description
1 polymer ?
#
loop_
_entity_poly.entity_id
_entity_poly.type
_entity_poly.pdbx_seq_one_letter_code
_entity_poly.pdbx_strand_id
1 'polypeptide(L)'
;MLVELTRFCAIIAGGLLFAFAAAAPRPAPVSIDYPSDGSIFPPEFPAPAFLWRDAAANATEWTIEVKLAGRTDTVLIRTRGDRPRVGEIDPRAVAPTNQPPRLTPQQAAARTWRPGAATWTAIKQGSVASPATLTITGYRGTDAVSRGRVTIRTSTDPVGAPIFYRDVPLMPSETEKGVIKPLPSSAMPLIAWRLRNIGETGSRLLMEGLHTCANCHSFSGDGKTMGIDVDGPQNDKGLYALLPVGPRMSIRAENVIAWSTFRGKLGGKLRVGFMSQVSPDGRFVVNTINDPGTDETEYERRKNLREVALNYYVANFTDYRFLQVFYPTRGILAWYSRETGVLQPLPGADDPRYVHTNAVWSPDGQYLVFARAEAKDPYAPKSIIAVRANDPAETQIRYDLYRIPFNGGRGGQPEALAGASRNGMSNSFPKVSPDGRWVVFVQSRNGQLMRPDSRLYIVPAGGGAARLMRCNTPLMNSWHSFSPNGRWLVFSSKSRSPYTQMFLTHLDEAGNDSPAILVENATAANRAVNIPEFVNIPPDGMLTIDAPVTDYYRIVDEASELMKQGRHQEAAAEWRKALELSPAEARAHNNLGVCLFSTGKVDEAVAEYRAALELSPEYPEALNNLGDALVRNKQFNEALPYLEKAIDLNPRYASAHSNLGSALAQLNRLAEAISHLEKAIEYKPDLADAHNNLGVALAISGRYADAVPVLQQAVKLTGANEPMILELLARMYAETGRFEQAAQTARRALAAASRRNNARMMEMLKARITDYESRVTLPRR
;
A
#
# COMPACT_ATOMS: atom_id res chain seq x y z
N MET A 1 28.14 -35.68 78.71
CA MET A 1 28.68 -36.91 79.29
C MET A 1 29.72 -37.40 78.35
N LEU A 2 30.84 -36.99 78.53
CA LEU A 2 32.07 -37.79 78.96
C LEU A 2 32.50 -38.73 77.81
N VAL A 3 33.58 -38.45 77.20
CA VAL A 3 35.01 -38.67 77.63
C VAL A 3 35.60 -39.87 76.87
N GLU A 4 36.69 -39.54 76.19
CA GLU A 4 37.98 -40.27 76.07
C GLU A 4 38.00 -41.59 75.26
N LEU A 5 38.94 -41.77 74.31
CA LEU A 5 40.36 -42.01 74.61
C LEU A 5 41.27 -41.99 73.36
N THR A 6 42.40 -41.33 73.57
CA THR A 6 43.61 -41.32 72.81
C THR A 6 44.29 -42.70 72.67
N ARG A 7 44.96 -43.05 71.51
CA ARG A 7 46.42 -43.29 71.45
C ARG A 7 46.89 -44.13 70.27
N PHE A 8 47.89 -43.56 69.59
CA PHE A 8 49.13 -44.18 69.00
C PHE A 8 48.96 -45.12 67.77
N CYS A 9 49.49 -44.74 66.63
CA CYS A 9 50.85 -45.13 66.23
C CYS A 9 51.26 -44.35 64.93
N ALA A 10 52.38 -43.71 65.02
CA ALA A 10 53.16 -43.24 63.89
C ALA A 10 53.81 -44.45 63.18
N ILE A 11 53.99 -44.41 61.84
CA ILE A 11 55.18 -44.87 61.10
C ILE A 11 55.05 -44.63 59.59
N ILE A 12 56.11 -43.99 59.07
CA ILE A 12 56.67 -43.99 57.71
C ILE A 12 56.07 -43.02 56.70
N ALA A 13 56.76 -41.93 56.48
CA ALA A 13 56.82 -41.06 55.34
C ALA A 13 57.27 -41.82 54.08
N GLY A 14 56.43 -41.85 53.09
CA GLY A 14 56.75 -42.17 51.71
C GLY A 14 56.12 -41.06 50.83
N GLY A 15 56.92 -40.03 50.57
CA GLY A 15 56.50 -38.94 49.71
C GLY A 15 56.24 -39.39 48.27
N LEU A 16 54.98 -39.53 47.90
CA LEU A 16 54.54 -39.45 46.52
C LEU A 16 53.95 -38.04 46.30
N LEU A 17 54.79 -37.11 45.84
CA LEU A 17 54.32 -35.89 45.18
C LEU A 17 53.54 -36.30 43.94
N PHE A 18 52.23 -36.50 44.08
CA PHE A 18 51.34 -36.35 42.96
C PHE A 18 51.36 -34.86 42.57
N ALA A 19 52.18 -34.54 41.56
CA ALA A 19 52.00 -33.30 40.83
C ALA A 19 50.62 -33.36 40.21
N PHE A 20 49.63 -32.73 40.87
CA PHE A 20 48.40 -32.34 40.18
C PHE A 20 48.86 -31.41 39.05
N ALA A 21 49.04 -31.95 37.85
CA ALA A 21 49.07 -31.14 36.65
C ALA A 21 47.72 -30.39 36.65
N ALA A 22 47.74 -29.15 37.05
CA ALA A 22 46.57 -28.25 36.95
C ALA A 22 46.17 -28.35 35.48
N ALA A 23 45.00 -28.93 35.23
CA ALA A 23 44.42 -28.97 33.88
C ALA A 23 44.47 -27.54 33.33
N ALA A 24 45.15 -27.35 32.23
CA ALA A 24 45.25 -26.02 31.61
C ALA A 24 43.87 -25.43 31.51
N PRO A 25 43.66 -24.17 31.99
CA PRO A 25 42.35 -23.54 32.02
C PRO A 25 41.70 -23.65 30.63
N ARG A 26 40.48 -24.15 30.56
CA ARG A 26 39.78 -24.27 29.27
C ARG A 26 39.72 -22.87 28.61
N PRO A 27 40.07 -22.76 27.33
CA PRO A 27 40.01 -21.49 26.62
C PRO A 27 38.61 -20.88 26.72
N ALA A 28 38.53 -19.57 26.93
CA ALA A 28 37.27 -18.85 26.95
C ALA A 28 36.49 -19.02 25.60
N PRO A 29 35.17 -18.97 25.60
CA PRO A 29 34.45 -19.19 24.37
C PRO A 29 34.56 -17.98 23.42
N VAL A 30 34.79 -18.23 22.14
CA VAL A 30 34.55 -17.31 21.03
C VAL A 30 33.17 -17.61 20.48
N SER A 31 32.28 -16.63 20.56
CA SER A 31 30.95 -16.71 19.94
C SER A 31 31.02 -16.24 18.50
N ILE A 32 30.73 -17.10 17.54
CA ILE A 32 30.66 -16.74 16.12
C ILE A 32 29.22 -16.29 15.83
N ASP A 33 29.03 -14.99 15.59
CA ASP A 33 27.74 -14.37 15.39
C ASP A 33 27.26 -14.53 13.92
N TYR A 34 28.19 -14.73 12.99
CA TYR A 34 27.89 -14.97 11.57
C TYR A 34 29.11 -15.56 10.84
N PRO A 35 28.90 -16.53 9.91
CA PRO A 35 27.64 -17.26 9.68
C PRO A 35 27.27 -18.13 10.87
N SER A 36 25.99 -18.55 10.93
CA SER A 36 25.53 -19.51 11.95
C SER A 36 26.05 -20.92 11.63
N ASP A 37 26.19 -21.75 12.64
CA ASP A 37 26.63 -23.14 12.46
C ASP A 37 25.70 -23.93 11.54
N GLY A 38 26.26 -24.61 10.53
CA GLY A 38 25.52 -25.35 9.51
C GLY A 38 24.93 -24.48 8.38
N SER A 39 25.33 -23.21 8.25
CA SER A 39 24.93 -22.38 7.11
C SER A 39 25.37 -22.97 5.78
N ILE A 40 24.49 -22.89 4.77
CA ILE A 40 24.73 -23.36 3.40
C ILE A 40 24.78 -22.17 2.46
N PHE A 41 25.83 -22.06 1.65
CA PHE A 41 26.03 -20.99 0.68
C PHE A 41 25.80 -21.49 -0.75
N PRO A 42 25.21 -20.68 -1.64
CA PRO A 42 25.18 -21.04 -3.07
C PRO A 42 26.58 -20.96 -3.68
N PRO A 43 26.83 -21.72 -4.76
CA PRO A 43 28.18 -21.79 -5.39
C PRO A 43 28.65 -20.42 -5.91
N GLU A 44 27.77 -19.57 -6.36
CA GLU A 44 28.06 -18.21 -6.85
C GLU A 44 28.21 -17.15 -5.74
N PHE A 45 27.95 -17.47 -4.47
CA PHE A 45 27.93 -16.47 -3.40
C PHE A 45 29.30 -15.81 -3.21
N PRO A 46 29.37 -14.46 -3.11
CA PRO A 46 30.59 -13.74 -2.81
C PRO A 46 31.07 -14.04 -1.37
N ALA A 47 32.36 -13.79 -1.10
CA ALA A 47 32.91 -14.01 0.22
C ALA A 47 32.19 -13.23 1.30
N PRO A 48 31.54 -13.89 2.30
CA PRO A 48 30.84 -13.22 3.38
C PRO A 48 31.81 -12.68 4.43
N ALA A 49 31.38 -11.71 5.22
CA ALA A 49 32.10 -11.31 6.41
C ALA A 49 31.81 -12.28 7.56
N PHE A 50 32.82 -12.91 8.15
CA PHE A 50 32.69 -13.66 9.39
C PHE A 50 32.75 -12.69 10.57
N LEU A 51 31.81 -12.81 11.52
CA LEU A 51 31.74 -11.97 12.73
C LEU A 51 31.83 -12.85 13.96
N TRP A 52 32.64 -12.40 14.94
CA TRP A 52 32.74 -13.09 16.23
C TRP A 52 32.93 -12.13 17.38
N ARG A 53 32.55 -12.57 18.57
CA ARG A 53 32.84 -11.92 19.85
C ARG A 53 33.67 -12.85 20.70
N ASP A 54 34.68 -12.30 21.36
CA ASP A 54 35.58 -13.05 22.22
C ASP A 54 35.31 -12.71 23.68
N ALA A 55 35.04 -13.72 24.49
CA ALA A 55 34.87 -13.55 25.93
C ALA A 55 36.18 -13.24 26.67
N ALA A 56 37.33 -13.58 26.06
CA ALA A 56 38.64 -13.21 26.60
C ALA A 56 38.97 -11.75 26.27
N ALA A 57 38.73 -10.84 27.22
CA ALA A 57 38.94 -9.40 27.06
C ALA A 57 40.37 -8.99 26.69
N ASN A 58 41.35 -9.89 26.89
CA ASN A 58 42.76 -9.67 26.66
C ASN A 58 43.31 -10.33 25.39
N ALA A 59 42.45 -10.93 24.55
CA ALA A 59 42.85 -11.43 23.24
C ALA A 59 43.14 -10.25 22.28
N THR A 60 44.32 -10.25 21.68
CA THR A 60 44.78 -9.16 20.80
C THR A 60 44.98 -9.59 19.33
N GLU A 61 45.08 -10.87 19.09
CA GLU A 61 45.26 -11.48 17.79
C GLU A 61 44.45 -12.78 17.71
N TRP A 62 43.98 -13.15 16.52
CA TRP A 62 43.25 -14.39 16.27
C TRP A 62 43.84 -15.17 15.12
N THR A 63 43.80 -16.48 15.24
CA THR A 63 44.03 -17.38 14.09
C THR A 63 42.68 -17.95 13.65
N ILE A 64 42.46 -17.99 12.34
CA ILE A 64 41.33 -18.63 11.69
C ILE A 64 41.88 -19.84 10.96
N GLU A 65 41.57 -21.03 11.47
CA GLU A 65 41.93 -22.33 10.90
C GLU A 65 40.74 -22.86 10.08
N VAL A 66 40.93 -23.09 8.81
CA VAL A 66 39.89 -23.69 7.92
C VAL A 66 40.31 -25.14 7.58
N LYS A 67 39.51 -26.09 8.05
CA LYS A 67 39.66 -27.52 7.75
C LYS A 67 38.61 -27.95 6.75
N LEU A 68 39.09 -28.52 5.63
CA LEU A 68 38.26 -29.12 4.60
C LEU A 68 38.31 -30.64 4.74
N ALA A 69 37.13 -31.29 4.70
CA ALA A 69 37.11 -32.76 4.83
C ALA A 69 37.86 -33.44 3.69
N GLY A 70 38.62 -34.49 4.03
CA GLY A 70 39.40 -35.25 3.04
C GLY A 70 40.69 -34.56 2.54
N ARG A 71 41.03 -33.37 3.07
CA ARG A 71 42.30 -32.68 2.79
C ARG A 71 43.18 -32.65 4.04
N THR A 72 44.48 -32.90 3.86
CA THR A 72 45.47 -32.75 4.93
C THR A 72 45.88 -31.28 5.14
N ASP A 73 45.74 -30.48 4.09
CA ASP A 73 46.11 -29.07 4.10
C ASP A 73 45.07 -28.24 4.87
N THR A 74 45.53 -27.50 5.83
CA THR A 74 44.73 -26.55 6.62
C THR A 74 45.10 -25.14 6.21
N VAL A 75 44.13 -24.33 5.86
CA VAL A 75 44.32 -22.89 5.64
C VAL A 75 44.36 -22.20 7.01
N LEU A 76 45.50 -21.58 7.32
CA LEU A 76 45.71 -20.84 8.58
C LEU A 76 45.93 -19.36 8.29
N ILE A 77 45.07 -18.49 8.86
CA ILE A 77 45.13 -17.05 8.71
C ILE A 77 45.33 -16.42 10.09
N ARG A 78 46.31 -15.52 10.21
CA ARG A 78 46.47 -14.66 11.38
C ARG A 78 45.86 -13.31 11.11
N THR A 79 45.09 -12.78 12.07
CA THR A 79 44.40 -11.48 11.95
C THR A 79 44.22 -10.84 13.31
N ARG A 80 44.24 -9.50 13.33
CA ARG A 80 43.78 -8.72 14.48
C ARG A 80 42.26 -8.51 14.51
N GLY A 81 41.60 -8.97 13.45
CA GLY A 81 40.16 -8.79 13.23
C GLY A 81 39.78 -7.30 13.09
N ASP A 82 39.16 -6.98 11.98
CA ASP A 82 38.63 -5.62 11.78
C ASP A 82 37.45 -5.33 12.72
N ARG A 83 37.20 -4.06 12.99
CA ARG A 83 35.97 -3.66 13.66
C ARG A 83 34.84 -3.62 12.63
N PRO A 84 33.63 -4.12 12.95
CA PRO A 84 32.48 -3.96 12.09
C PRO A 84 32.23 -2.47 11.85
N ARG A 85 31.78 -2.14 10.64
CA ARG A 85 31.36 -0.79 10.26
C ARG A 85 29.88 -0.81 9.90
N VAL A 86 29.22 0.30 10.12
CA VAL A 86 27.92 0.58 9.47
C VAL A 86 28.19 0.64 7.97
N GLY A 87 27.34 0.03 7.17
CA GLY A 87 27.49 0.06 5.71
C GLY A 87 27.40 1.48 5.13
N GLU A 88 27.41 1.60 3.83
CA GLU A 88 27.25 2.85 3.13
C GLU A 88 25.93 3.54 3.53
N ILE A 89 25.95 4.85 3.68
CA ILE A 89 24.78 5.68 4.03
C ILE A 89 24.35 6.46 2.79
N ASP A 90 23.07 6.41 2.44
CA ASP A 90 22.49 7.31 1.45
C ASP A 90 22.19 8.68 2.12
N PRO A 91 22.94 9.74 1.80
CA PRO A 91 22.74 11.04 2.45
C PRO A 91 21.41 11.69 2.08
N ARG A 92 20.83 11.35 0.92
CA ARG A 92 19.52 11.85 0.46
C ARG A 92 18.38 11.36 1.35
N ALA A 93 18.54 10.15 1.95
CA ALA A 93 17.55 9.51 2.77
C ALA A 93 17.70 9.82 4.27
N VAL A 94 18.58 10.71 4.68
CA VAL A 94 18.75 11.10 6.09
C VAL A 94 17.67 12.11 6.48
N ALA A 95 16.85 11.74 7.47
CA ALA A 95 15.75 12.54 8.00
C ALA A 95 15.54 12.24 9.48
N PRO A 96 14.76 13.01 10.24
CA PRO A 96 14.48 12.71 11.66
C PRO A 96 14.00 11.28 11.90
N THR A 97 13.23 10.73 10.99
CA THR A 97 12.68 9.36 11.04
C THR A 97 13.52 8.33 10.28
N ASN A 98 14.62 8.72 9.66
CA ASN A 98 15.48 7.87 8.84
C ASN A 98 16.97 8.11 9.15
N GLN A 99 17.32 8.03 10.42
CA GLN A 99 18.69 8.23 10.88
C GLN A 99 19.58 7.06 10.47
N PRO A 100 20.87 7.32 10.23
CA PRO A 100 21.85 6.24 10.04
C PRO A 100 21.81 5.26 11.21
N PRO A 101 21.81 3.94 10.95
CA PRO A 101 21.82 2.95 12.03
C PRO A 101 23.12 3.04 12.82
N ARG A 102 23.06 2.73 14.12
CA ARG A 102 24.22 2.65 15.00
C ARG A 102 24.47 1.19 15.34
N LEU A 103 25.74 0.83 15.45
CA LEU A 103 26.09 -0.48 15.96
C LEU A 103 25.64 -0.60 17.42
N THR A 104 24.99 -1.71 17.77
CA THR A 104 24.73 -2.04 19.15
C THR A 104 26.06 -2.24 19.91
N PRO A 105 26.11 -2.14 21.25
CA PRO A 105 27.32 -2.44 22.02
C PRO A 105 27.90 -3.82 21.69
N GLN A 106 27.05 -4.82 21.45
CA GLN A 106 27.48 -6.16 21.07
C GLN A 106 28.11 -6.19 19.68
N GLN A 107 27.52 -5.51 18.70
CA GLN A 107 28.08 -5.40 17.35
C GLN A 107 29.40 -4.61 17.38
N ALA A 108 29.49 -3.52 18.12
CA ALA A 108 30.70 -2.72 18.23
C ALA A 108 31.86 -3.49 18.92
N ALA A 109 31.55 -4.42 19.83
CA ALA A 109 32.54 -5.30 20.46
C ALA A 109 33.02 -6.43 19.55
N ALA A 110 32.27 -6.76 18.49
CA ALA A 110 32.63 -7.85 17.58
C ALA A 110 33.89 -7.57 16.76
N ARG A 111 34.44 -8.62 16.21
CA ARG A 111 35.52 -8.61 15.20
C ARG A 111 34.98 -9.19 13.91
N THR A 112 35.59 -8.83 12.81
CA THR A 112 35.23 -9.32 11.50
C THR A 112 36.44 -9.70 10.66
N TRP A 113 36.25 -10.68 9.81
CA TRP A 113 37.18 -11.10 8.78
C TRP A 113 36.44 -11.52 7.52
N ARG A 114 36.94 -11.13 6.38
CA ARG A 114 36.43 -11.56 5.06
C ARG A 114 37.50 -12.36 4.34
N PRO A 115 37.19 -13.59 3.89
CA PRO A 115 38.10 -14.35 3.07
C PRO A 115 38.49 -13.64 1.79
N GLY A 116 39.74 -13.68 1.40
CA GLY A 116 40.15 -13.32 0.04
C GLY A 116 39.56 -14.26 -1.01
N ALA A 117 39.50 -13.84 -2.28
CA ALA A 117 38.86 -14.58 -3.36
C ALA A 117 39.39 -16.03 -3.50
N ALA A 118 40.70 -16.25 -3.45
CA ALA A 118 41.30 -17.59 -3.53
C ALA A 118 40.89 -18.49 -2.35
N THR A 119 40.93 -17.95 -1.12
CA THR A 119 40.53 -18.68 0.09
C THR A 119 39.02 -19.04 0.03
N TRP A 120 38.18 -18.10 -0.38
CA TRP A 120 36.75 -18.36 -0.49
C TRP A 120 36.44 -19.42 -1.57
N THR A 121 37.10 -19.36 -2.71
CA THR A 121 36.98 -20.37 -3.76
C THR A 121 37.38 -21.75 -3.25
N ALA A 122 38.49 -21.85 -2.53
CA ALA A 122 38.93 -23.13 -1.93
C ALA A 122 37.93 -23.67 -0.90
N ILE A 123 37.36 -22.76 -0.04
CA ILE A 123 36.31 -23.13 0.91
C ILE A 123 35.08 -23.67 0.18
N LYS A 124 34.59 -22.94 -0.84
CA LYS A 124 33.43 -23.38 -1.61
C LYS A 124 33.62 -24.74 -2.27
N GLN A 125 34.75 -24.95 -2.95
CA GLN A 125 35.03 -26.21 -3.60
C GLN A 125 35.19 -27.37 -2.61
N GLY A 126 35.84 -27.11 -1.47
CA GLY A 126 36.12 -28.14 -0.47
C GLY A 126 34.97 -28.43 0.50
N SER A 127 33.89 -27.66 0.46
CA SER A 127 32.74 -27.79 1.37
C SER A 127 31.45 -28.31 0.71
N VAL A 128 31.52 -28.77 -0.55
CA VAL A 128 30.34 -29.29 -1.27
C VAL A 128 29.93 -30.66 -0.71
N ALA A 129 30.83 -31.63 -0.72
CA ALA A 129 30.52 -32.98 -0.26
C ALA A 129 30.40 -33.09 1.27
N SER A 130 31.22 -32.35 2.01
CA SER A 130 31.27 -32.37 3.48
C SER A 130 31.53 -30.97 4.02
N PRO A 131 31.01 -30.63 5.23
CA PRO A 131 31.18 -29.30 5.77
C PRO A 131 32.65 -28.88 5.95
N ALA A 132 32.96 -27.63 5.64
CA ALA A 132 34.20 -26.99 6.11
C ALA A 132 34.03 -26.58 7.58
N THR A 133 35.06 -26.80 8.38
CA THR A 133 35.11 -26.35 9.77
C THR A 133 36.05 -25.16 9.89
N LEU A 134 35.55 -24.04 10.35
CA LEU A 134 36.33 -22.85 10.69
C LEU A 134 36.48 -22.78 12.21
N THR A 135 37.73 -22.72 12.68
CA THR A 135 38.04 -22.57 14.10
C THR A 135 38.76 -21.23 14.30
N ILE A 136 38.22 -20.39 15.19
CA ILE A 136 38.77 -19.10 15.58
C ILE A 136 39.40 -19.26 16.98
N THR A 137 40.70 -19.01 17.09
CA THR A 137 41.45 -19.09 18.34
C THR A 137 42.07 -17.74 18.63
N GLY A 138 41.73 -17.16 19.80
CA GLY A 138 42.27 -15.87 20.27
C GLY A 138 43.53 -16.08 21.09
N TYR A 139 44.47 -15.17 20.92
CA TYR A 139 45.81 -15.23 21.58
C TYR A 139 46.08 -13.96 22.38
N ARG A 140 46.81 -14.15 23.48
CA ARG A 140 47.54 -13.12 24.23
C ARG A 140 49.02 -13.42 24.12
N GLY A 141 49.77 -12.75 23.25
CA GLY A 141 51.13 -13.15 22.89
C GLY A 141 51.13 -14.53 22.21
N THR A 142 51.76 -15.50 22.86
CA THR A 142 51.79 -16.91 22.35
C THR A 142 50.69 -17.80 22.93
N ASP A 143 50.01 -17.35 23.99
CA ASP A 143 49.05 -18.15 24.74
C ASP A 143 47.67 -18.12 24.07
N ALA A 144 47.15 -19.31 23.74
CA ALA A 144 45.77 -19.46 23.28
C ALA A 144 44.80 -19.28 24.46
N VAL A 145 44.04 -18.15 24.47
CA VAL A 145 43.16 -17.77 25.61
C VAL A 145 41.69 -18.03 25.30
N SER A 146 41.31 -18.13 24.04
CA SER A 146 39.90 -18.35 23.67
C SER A 146 39.78 -19.21 22.38
N ARG A 147 38.63 -19.86 22.21
CA ARG A 147 38.36 -20.67 21.03
C ARG A 147 36.88 -20.81 20.71
N GLY A 148 36.55 -20.78 19.40
CA GLY A 148 35.21 -21.07 18.88
C GLY A 148 35.28 -21.74 17.52
N ARG A 149 34.21 -22.39 17.11
CA ARG A 149 34.16 -23.05 15.78
C ARG A 149 32.78 -22.90 15.14
N VAL A 150 32.77 -22.95 13.82
CA VAL A 150 31.53 -22.96 13.00
C VAL A 150 31.76 -23.89 11.81
N THR A 151 30.70 -24.57 11.39
CA THR A 151 30.67 -25.37 10.18
C THR A 151 29.86 -24.69 9.10
N ILE A 152 30.32 -24.74 7.86
CA ILE A 152 29.61 -24.23 6.70
C ILE A 152 29.68 -25.22 5.55
N ARG A 153 28.70 -25.14 4.64
CA ARG A 153 28.67 -25.93 3.40
C ARG A 153 28.45 -25.05 2.18
N THR A 154 28.82 -25.53 1.03
CA THR A 154 28.44 -24.99 -0.27
C THR A 154 27.45 -25.94 -0.93
N SER A 155 26.32 -25.42 -1.40
CA SER A 155 25.36 -26.21 -2.18
C SER A 155 25.89 -26.51 -3.58
N THR A 156 25.42 -27.59 -4.18
CA THR A 156 25.53 -27.82 -5.63
C THR A 156 24.47 -27.02 -6.41
N ASP A 157 23.41 -26.57 -5.74
CA ASP A 157 22.29 -25.87 -6.35
C ASP A 157 22.61 -24.38 -6.49
N PRO A 158 22.74 -23.85 -7.72
CA PRO A 158 22.82 -22.41 -7.91
C PRO A 158 21.47 -21.76 -7.52
N VAL A 159 21.48 -20.46 -7.21
CA VAL A 159 20.25 -19.71 -7.00
C VAL A 159 19.45 -19.60 -8.32
N GLY A 160 20.15 -19.39 -9.42
CA GLY A 160 19.62 -19.53 -10.78
C GLY A 160 18.72 -18.40 -11.27
N ALA A 161 18.44 -17.40 -10.43
CA ALA A 161 17.59 -16.27 -10.80
C ALA A 161 17.94 -15.02 -9.98
N PRO A 162 17.80 -13.81 -10.54
CA PRO A 162 17.94 -12.57 -9.80
C PRO A 162 16.75 -12.32 -8.86
N ILE A 163 16.96 -11.44 -7.89
CA ILE A 163 15.96 -11.00 -6.92
C ILE A 163 15.59 -9.56 -7.23
N PHE A 164 14.32 -9.32 -7.54
CA PHE A 164 13.72 -8.00 -7.65
C PHE A 164 13.20 -7.58 -6.30
N TYR A 165 13.38 -6.33 -5.91
CA TYR A 165 12.92 -5.83 -4.62
C TYR A 165 12.78 -4.31 -4.61
N ARG A 166 11.96 -3.85 -3.67
CA ARG A 166 11.76 -2.44 -3.39
C ARG A 166 12.75 -1.99 -2.31
N ASP A 167 13.49 -0.93 -2.59
CA ASP A 167 14.47 -0.28 -1.73
C ASP A 167 13.88 1.04 -1.25
N VAL A 168 13.62 1.17 0.05
CA VAL A 168 12.87 2.31 0.59
C VAL A 168 13.58 2.96 1.76
N PRO A 169 13.47 4.30 1.96
CA PRO A 169 13.74 4.91 3.24
C PRO A 169 12.75 4.37 4.29
N LEU A 170 13.13 4.39 5.56
CA LEU A 170 12.22 3.99 6.64
C LEU A 170 11.01 4.94 6.65
N MET A 171 9.79 4.39 6.74
CA MET A 171 8.58 5.19 6.76
C MET A 171 8.52 6.04 8.03
N PRO A 172 8.18 7.33 7.93
CA PRO A 172 8.03 8.18 9.10
C PRO A 172 6.89 7.69 9.99
N SER A 173 7.07 7.87 11.32
CA SER A 173 6.00 7.65 12.28
C SER A 173 4.95 8.74 12.14
N GLU A 174 3.68 8.35 12.06
CA GLU A 174 2.53 9.24 12.00
C GLU A 174 1.74 9.15 13.31
N THR A 175 1.25 10.27 13.78
CA THR A 175 0.46 10.34 15.03
C THR A 175 -1.03 10.20 14.78
N GLU A 176 -1.48 10.34 13.53
CA GLU A 176 -2.87 10.36 13.16
C GLU A 176 -3.45 8.94 13.04
N LYS A 177 -4.53 8.70 13.78
CA LYS A 177 -5.17 7.38 13.86
C LYS A 177 -5.78 6.96 12.53
N GLY A 178 -5.55 5.72 12.13
CA GLY A 178 -6.24 5.10 11.01
C GLY A 178 -5.84 5.61 9.63
N VAL A 179 -4.78 6.38 9.52
CA VAL A 179 -4.33 6.95 8.25
C VAL A 179 -3.08 6.22 7.77
N ILE A 180 -3.15 5.60 6.58
CA ILE A 180 -1.98 5.19 5.83
C ILE A 180 -1.49 6.41 5.08
N LYS A 181 -0.52 7.14 5.64
CA LYS A 181 0.09 8.24 4.92
C LYS A 181 1.21 7.72 4.01
N PRO A 182 1.26 8.21 2.78
CA PRO A 182 2.44 8.00 1.94
C PRO A 182 3.65 8.63 2.62
N LEU A 183 4.85 8.25 2.17
CA LEU A 183 6.06 9.00 2.51
C LEU A 183 5.87 10.48 2.16
N PRO A 184 6.52 11.41 2.87
CA PRO A 184 6.52 12.82 2.48
C PRO A 184 6.87 12.95 0.99
N SER A 185 6.29 13.91 0.31
CA SER A 185 6.52 14.12 -1.13
C SER A 185 8.01 14.21 -1.49
N SER A 186 8.84 14.77 -0.58
CA SER A 186 10.30 14.83 -0.73
C SER A 186 10.99 13.46 -0.63
N ALA A 187 10.39 12.45 0.00
CA ALA A 187 10.95 11.12 0.14
C ALA A 187 10.42 10.12 -0.91
N MET A 188 9.32 10.44 -1.59
CA MET A 188 8.74 9.58 -2.63
C MET A 188 9.72 9.27 -3.77
N PRO A 189 10.45 10.26 -4.33
CA PRO A 189 11.41 10.01 -5.38
C PRO A 189 12.61 9.15 -4.93
N LEU A 190 12.82 8.97 -3.63
CA LEU A 190 13.89 8.14 -3.09
C LEU A 190 13.52 6.65 -3.04
N ILE A 191 12.25 6.30 -3.26
CA ILE A 191 11.87 4.90 -3.39
C ILE A 191 12.48 4.36 -4.68
N ALA A 192 13.16 3.21 -4.58
CA ALA A 192 13.82 2.61 -5.71
C ALA A 192 13.45 1.12 -5.86
N TRP A 193 13.55 0.62 -7.07
CA TRP A 193 13.45 -0.81 -7.37
C TRP A 193 14.78 -1.28 -7.92
N ARG A 194 15.22 -2.41 -7.40
CA ARG A 194 16.53 -2.96 -7.71
C ARG A 194 16.45 -4.42 -8.08
N LEU A 195 17.47 -4.84 -8.84
CA LEU A 195 17.70 -6.24 -9.18
C LEU A 195 19.04 -6.69 -8.57
N ARG A 196 19.02 -7.81 -7.85
CA ARG A 196 20.19 -8.41 -7.21
C ARG A 196 20.53 -9.76 -7.83
N ASN A 197 21.65 -9.84 -8.50
CA ASN A 197 22.26 -11.11 -8.85
C ASN A 197 23.11 -11.60 -7.68
N ILE A 198 22.90 -12.82 -7.22
CA ILE A 198 23.54 -13.30 -5.98
C ILE A 198 25.06 -13.38 -6.10
N GLY A 199 25.61 -13.64 -7.28
CA GLY A 199 27.04 -13.63 -7.52
C GLY A 199 27.72 -12.25 -7.52
N GLU A 200 26.95 -11.17 -7.53
CA GLU A 200 27.46 -9.80 -7.53
C GLU A 200 27.59 -9.24 -6.12
N THR A 201 28.42 -8.20 -5.92
CA THR A 201 28.60 -7.54 -4.63
C THR A 201 27.66 -6.35 -4.39
N GLY A 202 26.95 -5.92 -5.41
CA GLY A 202 25.96 -4.81 -5.37
C GLY A 202 24.68 -5.16 -6.10
N SER A 203 23.73 -4.25 -6.12
CA SER A 203 22.43 -4.39 -6.80
C SER A 203 22.27 -3.32 -7.85
N ARG A 204 21.72 -3.70 -9.00
CA ARG A 204 21.40 -2.80 -10.09
C ARG A 204 20.16 -1.97 -9.75
N LEU A 205 20.21 -0.67 -9.97
CA LEU A 205 19.07 0.22 -9.92
C LEU A 205 18.27 0.05 -11.22
N LEU A 206 16.96 -0.21 -11.11
CA LEU A 206 16.06 -0.33 -12.26
C LEU A 206 15.15 0.88 -12.43
N MET A 207 14.65 1.42 -11.30
CA MET A 207 13.69 2.51 -11.30
C MET A 207 13.81 3.30 -10.00
N GLU A 208 13.81 4.63 -10.08
CA GLU A 208 13.65 5.57 -8.96
C GLU A 208 13.08 6.89 -9.48
N GLY A 209 12.83 7.84 -8.60
CA GLY A 209 12.40 9.18 -9.00
C GLY A 209 10.91 9.31 -9.31
N LEU A 210 10.07 8.35 -8.90
CA LEU A 210 8.63 8.41 -9.13
C LEU A 210 7.98 9.52 -8.31
N HIS A 211 7.00 10.19 -8.89
CA HIS A 211 6.21 11.23 -8.22
C HIS A 211 5.09 10.65 -7.35
N THR A 212 4.69 9.41 -7.60
CA THR A 212 3.71 8.67 -6.80
C THR A 212 4.34 7.39 -6.24
N CYS A 213 3.73 6.80 -5.23
CA CYS A 213 4.21 5.54 -4.67
C CYS A 213 3.86 4.38 -5.61
N ALA A 214 4.79 3.46 -5.81
CA ALA A 214 4.49 2.13 -6.29
C ALA A 214 4.82 1.13 -5.17
N ASN A 215 4.03 0.07 -5.03
CA ASN A 215 4.12 -0.78 -3.85
C ASN A 215 4.42 -2.25 -4.18
N CYS A 216 3.40 -3.09 -4.10
CA CYS A 216 3.57 -4.52 -4.29
C CYS A 216 3.80 -4.84 -5.77
N HIS A 217 4.65 -5.82 -6.01
CA HIS A 217 4.90 -6.35 -7.33
C HIS A 217 4.71 -7.86 -7.32
N SER A 218 4.51 -8.44 -8.49
CA SER A 218 4.49 -9.88 -8.70
C SER A 218 4.88 -10.21 -10.13
N PHE A 219 5.32 -11.45 -10.34
CA PHE A 219 5.73 -11.93 -11.65
C PHE A 219 4.99 -13.21 -12.03
N SER A 220 4.77 -13.42 -13.34
CA SER A 220 4.35 -14.73 -13.83
C SER A 220 5.44 -15.79 -13.60
N GLY A 221 5.05 -17.07 -13.51
CA GLY A 221 5.98 -18.15 -13.25
C GLY A 221 7.06 -18.34 -14.34
N ASP A 222 6.74 -17.93 -15.57
CA ASP A 222 7.68 -17.93 -16.71
C ASP A 222 8.55 -16.67 -16.78
N GLY A 223 8.37 -15.71 -15.87
CA GLY A 223 9.11 -14.45 -15.82
C GLY A 223 8.78 -13.45 -16.92
N LYS A 224 7.75 -13.69 -17.76
CA LYS A 224 7.45 -12.82 -18.91
C LYS A 224 6.49 -11.67 -18.62
N THR A 225 5.77 -11.72 -17.52
CA THR A 225 4.84 -10.66 -17.11
C THR A 225 5.19 -10.17 -15.72
N MET A 226 5.30 -8.88 -15.58
CA MET A 226 5.41 -8.16 -14.31
C MET A 226 4.11 -7.43 -14.02
N GLY A 227 3.67 -7.49 -12.80
CA GLY A 227 2.63 -6.62 -12.27
C GLY A 227 3.16 -5.78 -11.13
N ILE A 228 2.70 -4.54 -11.01
CA ILE A 228 3.11 -3.61 -9.94
C ILE A 228 1.97 -2.66 -9.58
N ASP A 229 1.69 -2.51 -8.28
CA ASP A 229 0.77 -1.50 -7.78
C ASP A 229 1.36 -0.10 -8.01
N VAL A 230 0.55 0.81 -8.54
CA VAL A 230 0.91 2.21 -8.76
C VAL A 230 -0.14 3.10 -8.11
N ASP A 231 0.27 4.04 -7.29
CA ASP A 231 -0.65 5.03 -6.72
C ASP A 231 -1.05 6.02 -7.81
N GLY A 232 -2.34 6.12 -8.05
CA GLY A 232 -2.92 7.05 -9.00
C GLY A 232 -3.19 8.44 -8.44
N PRO A 233 -3.85 9.30 -9.23
CA PRO A 233 -4.22 10.64 -8.83
C PRO A 233 -5.07 10.65 -7.54
N GLN A 234 -4.89 11.67 -6.71
CA GLN A 234 -5.60 11.83 -5.44
C GLN A 234 -5.40 10.64 -4.48
N ASN A 235 -4.22 10.02 -4.55
CA ASN A 235 -3.85 8.86 -3.73
C ASN A 235 -4.75 7.64 -3.99
N ASP A 236 -5.20 7.45 -5.23
CA ASP A 236 -5.94 6.25 -5.64
C ASP A 236 -5.02 5.02 -5.51
N LYS A 237 -5.32 4.15 -4.57
CA LYS A 237 -4.59 2.90 -4.30
C LYS A 237 -5.12 1.71 -5.13
N GLY A 238 -6.03 1.95 -6.06
CA GLY A 238 -6.69 0.93 -6.85
C GLY A 238 -6.09 0.72 -8.25
N LEU A 239 -4.87 1.16 -8.52
CA LEU A 239 -4.25 1.00 -9.84
C LEU A 239 -3.16 -0.08 -9.84
N TYR A 240 -3.10 -0.85 -10.91
CA TYR A 240 -2.13 -1.93 -11.08
C TYR A 240 -1.62 -1.98 -12.51
N ALA A 241 -0.33 -1.85 -12.72
CA ALA A 241 0.27 -1.93 -14.03
C ALA A 241 0.69 -3.37 -14.37
N LEU A 242 0.40 -3.80 -15.60
CA LEU A 242 0.78 -5.10 -16.15
C LEU A 242 1.67 -4.91 -17.37
N LEU A 243 2.91 -5.40 -17.29
CA LEU A 243 3.96 -5.15 -18.28
C LEU A 243 4.55 -6.47 -18.81
N PRO A 244 4.91 -6.55 -20.10
CA PRO A 244 5.85 -7.57 -20.55
C PRO A 244 7.22 -7.29 -19.95
N VAL A 245 7.88 -8.35 -19.45
CA VAL A 245 9.24 -8.25 -18.91
C VAL A 245 10.24 -8.21 -20.06
N GLY A 246 11.21 -7.32 -19.97
CA GLY A 246 12.28 -7.15 -20.94
C GLY A 246 13.40 -6.24 -20.42
N PRO A 247 14.48 -6.08 -21.17
CA PRO A 247 15.63 -5.28 -20.73
C PRO A 247 15.28 -3.81 -20.47
N ARG A 248 14.35 -3.24 -21.22
CA ARG A 248 13.86 -1.87 -21.05
C ARG A 248 12.35 -1.91 -20.98
N MET A 249 11.78 -1.47 -19.88
CA MET A 249 10.35 -1.49 -19.60
C MET A 249 9.84 -0.08 -19.37
N SER A 250 8.58 0.18 -19.71
CA SER A 250 7.94 1.48 -19.52
C SER A 250 6.52 1.30 -18.99
N ILE A 251 6.20 1.94 -17.85
CA ILE A 251 4.85 1.92 -17.26
C ILE A 251 4.07 3.09 -17.85
N ARG A 252 3.14 2.79 -18.77
CA ARG A 252 2.29 3.76 -19.44
C ARG A 252 0.83 3.57 -19.06
N ALA A 253 -0.03 4.54 -19.39
CA ALA A 253 -1.45 4.50 -19.05
C ALA A 253 -2.14 3.23 -19.59
N GLU A 254 -1.82 2.79 -20.80
CA GLU A 254 -2.39 1.58 -21.42
C GLU A 254 -2.03 0.28 -20.69
N ASN A 255 -1.01 0.31 -19.84
CA ASN A 255 -0.62 -0.86 -19.03
C ASN A 255 -1.39 -0.95 -17.72
N VAL A 256 -2.14 0.09 -17.35
CA VAL A 256 -2.76 0.21 -16.02
C VAL A 256 -4.20 -0.29 -16.04
N ILE A 257 -4.52 -1.20 -15.13
CA ILE A 257 -5.88 -1.60 -14.79
C ILE A 257 -6.32 -0.91 -13.51
N ALA A 258 -7.59 -0.54 -13.41
CA ALA A 258 -8.15 0.12 -12.24
C ALA A 258 -9.09 -0.81 -11.48
N TRP A 259 -8.72 -1.24 -10.28
CA TRP A 259 -9.59 -1.99 -9.39
C TRP A 259 -10.80 -1.17 -8.93
N SER A 260 -10.68 0.16 -8.92
CA SER A 260 -11.75 1.10 -8.59
C SER A 260 -12.89 1.11 -9.61
N THR A 261 -12.71 0.57 -10.82
CA THR A 261 -13.78 0.42 -11.82
C THR A 261 -14.65 -0.82 -11.62
N PHE A 262 -14.29 -1.69 -10.68
CA PHE A 262 -15.06 -2.89 -10.37
C PHE A 262 -16.47 -2.54 -9.87
N ARG A 263 -17.51 -3.06 -10.55
CA ARG A 263 -18.93 -2.85 -10.24
C ARG A 263 -19.60 -4.17 -9.85
N GLY A 264 -19.01 -4.90 -8.93
CA GLY A 264 -19.55 -6.17 -8.47
C GLY A 264 -20.45 -6.04 -7.23
N LYS A 265 -20.54 -7.10 -6.42
CA LYS A 265 -21.26 -7.19 -5.15
C LYS A 265 -20.90 -6.09 -4.13
N LEU A 266 -19.83 -5.40 -4.36
CA LEU A 266 -19.34 -4.32 -3.54
C LEU A 266 -19.81 -2.98 -4.14
N GLY A 267 -21.09 -2.67 -4.12
CA GLY A 267 -21.63 -1.37 -4.60
C GLY A 267 -20.90 -0.21 -3.97
N GLY A 268 -20.32 0.74 -4.71
CA GLY A 268 -19.73 1.93 -4.09
C GLY A 268 -18.43 2.44 -4.70
N LYS A 269 -17.91 3.49 -4.10
CA LYS A 269 -16.85 4.38 -4.53
C LYS A 269 -15.49 3.79 -4.16
N LEU A 270 -14.40 4.33 -4.64
CA LEU A 270 -12.97 4.06 -4.40
C LEU A 270 -12.64 2.69 -3.76
N ARG A 271 -12.00 1.83 -4.51
CA ARG A 271 -11.53 0.53 -4.05
C ARG A 271 -10.03 0.52 -3.98
N VAL A 272 -9.52 -0.06 -2.91
CA VAL A 272 -8.10 -0.26 -2.74
C VAL A 272 -7.79 -1.69 -3.11
N GLY A 273 -6.92 -1.89 -4.10
CA GLY A 273 -6.29 -3.17 -4.37
C GLY A 273 -5.17 -3.41 -3.35
N PHE A 274 -5.03 -4.65 -2.89
CA PHE A 274 -4.00 -4.99 -1.92
C PHE A 274 -3.38 -6.36 -2.24
N MET A 275 -2.06 -6.37 -2.45
CA MET A 275 -1.29 -7.59 -2.71
C MET A 275 -1.71 -8.33 -3.98
N SER A 276 -1.83 -7.62 -5.09
CA SER A 276 -2.12 -8.20 -6.40
C SER A 276 -1.08 -9.26 -6.80
N GLN A 277 -1.53 -10.36 -7.40
CA GLN A 277 -0.66 -11.46 -7.84
C GLN A 277 -1.00 -11.90 -9.25
N VAL A 278 -0.03 -11.85 -10.14
CA VAL A 278 -0.11 -12.35 -11.51
C VAL A 278 -0.12 -13.87 -11.50
N SER A 279 -0.98 -14.48 -12.33
CA SER A 279 -1.00 -15.95 -12.49
C SER A 279 0.30 -16.50 -13.10
N PRO A 280 0.64 -17.78 -12.89
CA PRO A 280 1.86 -18.36 -13.43
C PRO A 280 2.01 -18.23 -14.95
N ASP A 281 0.90 -18.25 -15.69
CA ASP A 281 0.84 -18.08 -17.14
C ASP A 281 0.66 -16.62 -17.60
N GLY A 282 0.60 -15.67 -16.67
CA GLY A 282 0.47 -14.23 -16.95
C GLY A 282 -0.90 -13.78 -17.46
N ARG A 283 -1.92 -14.67 -17.52
CA ARG A 283 -3.25 -14.35 -18.08
C ARG A 283 -4.20 -13.70 -17.09
N PHE A 284 -4.03 -13.97 -15.82
CA PHE A 284 -4.93 -13.50 -14.76
C PHE A 284 -4.16 -12.72 -13.69
N VAL A 285 -4.89 -11.85 -13.00
CA VAL A 285 -4.41 -11.21 -11.76
C VAL A 285 -5.46 -11.42 -10.69
N VAL A 286 -5.07 -11.86 -9.51
CA VAL A 286 -5.93 -11.91 -8.32
C VAL A 286 -5.55 -10.80 -7.37
N ASN A 287 -6.54 -10.20 -6.72
CA ASN A 287 -6.32 -9.12 -5.77
C ASN A 287 -7.31 -9.19 -4.60
N THR A 288 -6.94 -8.60 -3.46
CA THR A 288 -7.88 -8.28 -2.38
C THR A 288 -8.50 -6.93 -2.67
N ILE A 289 -9.81 -6.91 -2.90
CA ILE A 289 -10.56 -5.66 -3.07
C ILE A 289 -11.35 -5.38 -1.79
N ASN A 290 -11.18 -4.17 -1.28
CA ASN A 290 -11.88 -3.72 -0.08
C ASN A 290 -13.12 -2.93 -0.47
N ASP A 291 -14.23 -3.22 0.23
CA ASP A 291 -15.45 -2.45 0.13
C ASP A 291 -15.46 -1.36 1.19
N PRO A 292 -15.66 -0.08 0.83
CA PRO A 292 -15.84 0.98 1.80
C PRO A 292 -17.16 0.89 2.58
N GLY A 293 -18.00 -0.13 2.33
CA GLY A 293 -19.30 -0.33 2.96
C GLY A 293 -20.45 0.05 2.03
N THR A 294 -21.50 -0.74 2.08
CA THR A 294 -22.72 -0.56 1.25
C THR A 294 -23.67 0.51 1.77
N ASP A 295 -23.44 1.02 2.97
CA ASP A 295 -24.28 2.04 3.58
C ASP A 295 -23.68 3.44 3.34
N GLU A 296 -24.30 4.19 2.41
CA GLU A 296 -23.91 5.55 2.05
C GLU A 296 -24.01 6.50 3.25
N THR A 297 -24.93 6.24 4.19
CA THR A 297 -25.08 7.01 5.43
C THR A 297 -23.94 6.74 6.41
N GLU A 298 -23.44 5.54 6.48
CA GLU A 298 -22.30 5.19 7.31
C GLU A 298 -20.99 5.70 6.70
N TYR A 299 -20.85 5.66 5.37
CA TYR A 299 -19.75 6.28 4.64
C TYR A 299 -19.71 7.81 4.87
N GLU A 300 -20.84 8.53 4.70
CA GLU A 300 -20.92 9.97 4.93
C GLU A 300 -20.66 10.33 6.41
N ARG A 301 -21.13 9.52 7.36
CA ARG A 301 -20.85 9.71 8.80
C ARG A 301 -19.36 9.50 9.14
N ARG A 302 -18.66 8.61 8.41
CA ARG A 302 -17.25 8.29 8.58
C ARG A 302 -16.31 9.11 7.69
N LYS A 303 -16.83 9.88 6.74
CA LYS A 303 -16.10 10.75 5.81
C LYS A 303 -15.22 11.79 6.51
N ASN A 304 -15.57 12.17 7.75
CA ASN A 304 -14.76 13.02 8.60
C ASN A 304 -13.58 12.27 9.28
N LEU A 305 -13.56 10.96 9.21
CA LEU A 305 -12.41 10.13 9.55
C LEU A 305 -11.65 9.91 8.22
N ARG A 306 -10.75 10.81 7.90
CA ARG A 306 -10.00 10.86 6.66
C ARG A 306 -9.58 9.47 6.18
N GLU A 307 -10.24 9.06 5.09
CA GLU A 307 -9.83 8.16 4.02
C GLU A 307 -9.02 6.89 4.35
N VAL A 308 -9.52 5.75 3.90
CA VAL A 308 -8.88 4.43 3.83
C VAL A 308 -9.09 3.52 5.04
N ALA A 309 -9.30 4.03 6.23
CA ALA A 309 -9.25 3.26 7.46
C ALA A 309 -10.48 2.36 7.74
N LEU A 310 -11.49 2.33 6.89
CA LEU A 310 -12.70 1.52 7.15
C LEU A 310 -12.48 0.03 6.98
N ASN A 311 -11.47 -0.36 6.20
CA ASN A 311 -11.18 -1.74 5.84
C ASN A 311 -9.79 -2.20 6.27
N TYR A 312 -9.02 -1.31 6.94
CA TYR A 312 -7.68 -1.58 7.43
C TYR A 312 -7.52 -1.14 8.88
N TYR A 313 -6.86 -1.97 9.67
CA TYR A 313 -6.26 -1.51 10.91
C TYR A 313 -4.91 -0.89 10.62
N VAL A 314 -4.69 0.32 11.13
CA VAL A 314 -3.42 1.03 11.01
C VAL A 314 -2.99 1.50 12.39
N ALA A 315 -1.79 1.22 12.79
CA ALA A 315 -1.19 1.73 14.02
C ALA A 315 0.22 2.25 13.76
N ASN A 316 0.56 3.34 14.42
CA ASN A 316 1.90 3.91 14.42
C ASN A 316 2.55 3.64 15.78
N PHE A 317 3.71 2.98 15.76
CA PHE A 317 4.39 2.56 16.96
C PHE A 317 5.50 3.51 17.36
N THR A 318 5.79 3.55 18.66
CA THR A 318 6.92 4.32 19.21
C THR A 318 8.27 3.66 18.94
N ASP A 319 8.30 2.36 18.61
CA ASP A 319 9.52 1.67 18.21
C ASP A 319 9.87 2.02 16.76
N TYR A 320 10.95 2.80 16.57
CA TYR A 320 11.40 3.27 15.27
C TYR A 320 11.73 2.14 14.26
N ARG A 321 11.89 0.90 14.74
CA ARG A 321 12.06 -0.28 13.90
C ARG A 321 10.74 -0.75 13.26
N PHE A 322 9.62 -0.40 13.91
CA PHE A 322 8.27 -0.82 13.52
C PHE A 322 7.34 0.38 13.54
N LEU A 323 7.68 1.42 12.77
CA LEU A 323 6.98 2.71 12.82
C LEU A 323 5.51 2.62 12.47
N GLN A 324 5.15 1.77 11.52
CA GLN A 324 3.77 1.58 11.13
C GLN A 324 3.46 0.11 10.88
N VAL A 325 2.28 -0.32 11.30
CA VAL A 325 1.67 -1.59 10.91
C VAL A 325 0.31 -1.31 10.30
N PHE A 326 -0.04 -2.04 9.26
CA PHE A 326 -1.40 -2.06 8.71
C PHE A 326 -1.76 -3.45 8.21
N TYR A 327 -3.05 -3.81 8.31
CA TYR A 327 -3.56 -5.06 7.79
C TYR A 327 -5.05 -4.94 7.48
N PRO A 328 -5.56 -5.63 6.42
CA PRO A 328 -6.95 -5.56 6.05
C PRO A 328 -7.83 -6.25 7.10
N THR A 329 -8.96 -5.64 7.39
CA THR A 329 -9.98 -6.18 8.30
C THR A 329 -11.26 -6.55 7.57
N ARG A 330 -11.40 -6.14 6.31
CA ARG A 330 -12.47 -6.48 5.36
C ARG A 330 -11.89 -6.60 3.96
N GLY A 331 -12.52 -7.35 3.10
CA GLY A 331 -12.15 -7.47 1.69
C GLY A 331 -12.49 -8.84 1.12
N ILE A 332 -12.67 -8.89 -0.18
CA ILE A 332 -12.92 -10.11 -0.95
C ILE A 332 -11.80 -10.34 -1.95
N LEU A 333 -11.65 -11.57 -2.45
CA LEU A 333 -10.81 -11.81 -3.61
C LEU A 333 -11.59 -11.50 -4.89
N ALA A 334 -10.95 -10.73 -5.77
CA ALA A 334 -11.38 -10.51 -7.13
C ALA A 334 -10.26 -10.87 -8.10
N TRP A 335 -10.63 -11.16 -9.33
CA TRP A 335 -9.69 -11.51 -10.38
C TRP A 335 -9.97 -10.74 -11.66
N TYR A 336 -8.92 -10.48 -12.41
CA TYR A 336 -8.92 -9.79 -13.68
C TYR A 336 -8.38 -10.73 -14.78
N SER A 337 -9.04 -10.74 -15.94
CA SER A 337 -8.58 -11.43 -17.14
C SER A 337 -7.95 -10.45 -18.13
N ARG A 338 -6.69 -10.65 -18.49
CA ARG A 338 -6.02 -9.83 -19.52
C ARG A 338 -6.64 -10.01 -20.91
N GLU A 339 -7.17 -11.18 -21.20
CA GLU A 339 -7.75 -11.49 -22.50
C GLU A 339 -9.08 -10.78 -22.73
N THR A 340 -9.94 -10.76 -21.70
CA THR A 340 -11.30 -10.22 -21.82
C THR A 340 -11.47 -8.84 -21.21
N GLY A 341 -10.50 -8.36 -20.43
CA GLY A 341 -10.60 -7.11 -19.66
C GLY A 341 -11.61 -7.17 -18.50
N VAL A 342 -12.15 -8.35 -18.21
CA VAL A 342 -13.23 -8.53 -17.23
C VAL A 342 -12.65 -8.65 -15.82
N LEU A 343 -13.24 -7.90 -14.88
CA LEU A 343 -12.94 -7.91 -13.45
C LEU A 343 -14.14 -8.47 -12.71
N GLN A 344 -13.95 -9.54 -11.94
CA GLN A 344 -15.01 -10.28 -11.24
C GLN A 344 -14.58 -10.70 -9.82
N PRO A 345 -15.53 -10.87 -8.87
CA PRO A 345 -15.25 -11.55 -7.60
C PRO A 345 -14.93 -13.03 -7.85
N LEU A 346 -14.14 -13.62 -6.96
CA LEU A 346 -13.86 -15.07 -6.98
C LEU A 346 -14.89 -15.81 -6.11
N PRO A 347 -15.85 -16.56 -6.70
CA PRO A 347 -16.86 -17.27 -5.93
C PRO A 347 -16.25 -18.23 -4.90
N GLY A 348 -16.71 -18.14 -3.65
CA GLY A 348 -16.18 -18.85 -2.48
C GLY A 348 -15.12 -18.08 -1.69
N ALA A 349 -14.51 -17.06 -2.27
CA ALA A 349 -13.64 -16.11 -1.58
C ALA A 349 -14.19 -14.66 -1.68
N ASP A 350 -15.51 -14.53 -1.83
CA ASP A 350 -16.25 -13.29 -2.01
C ASP A 350 -17.33 -13.05 -0.92
N ASP A 351 -17.24 -13.77 0.18
CA ASP A 351 -18.18 -13.62 1.32
C ASP A 351 -17.74 -12.43 2.20
N PRO A 352 -18.53 -11.34 2.28
CA PRO A 352 -18.17 -10.13 3.02
C PRO A 352 -18.14 -10.31 4.55
N ARG A 353 -18.61 -11.45 5.08
CA ARG A 353 -18.47 -11.81 6.51
C ARG A 353 -17.01 -12.09 6.89
N TYR A 354 -16.15 -12.24 5.89
CA TYR A 354 -14.73 -12.52 6.07
C TYR A 354 -13.89 -11.47 5.35
N VAL A 355 -12.66 -11.33 5.79
CA VAL A 355 -11.58 -10.74 5.00
C VAL A 355 -10.81 -11.86 4.31
N HIS A 356 -10.64 -11.76 3.01
CA HIS A 356 -9.84 -12.65 2.18
C HIS A 356 -8.66 -11.86 1.61
N THR A 357 -7.44 -12.29 1.88
CA THR A 357 -6.24 -11.48 1.53
C THR A 357 -5.02 -12.35 1.29
N ASN A 358 -3.94 -11.75 0.77
CA ASN A 358 -2.66 -12.39 0.48
C ASN A 358 -2.80 -13.67 -0.38
N ALA A 359 -3.68 -13.64 -1.37
CA ALA A 359 -3.83 -14.77 -2.27
C ALA A 359 -2.58 -14.96 -3.14
N VAL A 360 -2.11 -16.20 -3.26
CA VAL A 360 -1.03 -16.61 -4.15
C VAL A 360 -1.45 -17.82 -4.97
N TRP A 361 -0.94 -17.89 -6.18
CA TRP A 361 -1.22 -18.98 -7.10
C TRP A 361 -0.42 -20.24 -6.76
N SER A 362 -1.03 -21.40 -7.00
CA SER A 362 -0.27 -22.64 -7.18
C SER A 362 0.57 -22.55 -8.46
N PRO A 363 1.73 -23.25 -8.55
CA PRO A 363 2.59 -23.17 -9.71
C PRO A 363 1.92 -23.59 -11.03
N ASP A 364 0.93 -24.47 -10.96
CA ASP A 364 0.13 -24.95 -12.09
C ASP A 364 -1.09 -24.04 -12.39
N GLY A 365 -1.32 -23.01 -11.59
CA GLY A 365 -2.47 -22.09 -11.75
C GLY A 365 -3.84 -22.67 -11.42
N GLN A 366 -3.90 -23.89 -10.86
CA GLN A 366 -5.18 -24.58 -10.62
C GLN A 366 -5.91 -24.09 -9.37
N TYR A 367 -5.17 -23.62 -8.37
CA TYR A 367 -5.75 -23.15 -7.12
C TYR A 367 -5.00 -21.94 -6.55
N LEU A 368 -5.63 -21.30 -5.59
CA LEU A 368 -5.04 -20.23 -4.79
C LEU A 368 -4.91 -20.66 -3.33
N VAL A 369 -3.84 -20.21 -2.68
CA VAL A 369 -3.72 -20.22 -1.23
C VAL A 369 -3.84 -18.77 -0.74
N PHE A 370 -4.68 -18.52 0.25
CA PHE A 370 -4.95 -17.18 0.75
C PHE A 370 -5.20 -17.15 2.25
N ALA A 371 -5.05 -15.99 2.85
CA ALA A 371 -5.35 -15.75 4.26
C ALA A 371 -6.79 -15.28 4.43
N ARG A 372 -7.51 -15.85 5.43
CA ARG A 372 -8.90 -15.55 5.74
C ARG A 372 -9.09 -15.37 7.25
N ALA A 373 -9.87 -14.37 7.63
CA ALA A 373 -10.34 -14.18 9.00
C ALA A 373 -11.79 -13.63 9.00
N GLU A 374 -12.47 -13.64 10.14
CA GLU A 374 -13.74 -12.92 10.27
C GLU A 374 -13.54 -11.44 10.05
N ALA A 375 -14.42 -10.83 9.28
CA ALA A 375 -14.41 -9.39 9.03
C ALA A 375 -14.70 -8.62 10.33
N LYS A 376 -13.96 -7.54 10.56
CA LYS A 376 -14.11 -6.71 11.77
C LYS A 376 -14.03 -5.23 11.41
N ASP A 377 -14.66 -4.42 12.26
CA ASP A 377 -14.36 -3.00 12.23
C ASP A 377 -12.91 -2.76 12.69
N PRO A 378 -12.15 -1.92 11.97
CA PRO A 378 -10.75 -1.70 12.30
C PRO A 378 -10.56 -1.06 13.68
N TYR A 379 -11.54 -0.30 14.16
CA TYR A 379 -11.47 0.37 15.46
C TYR A 379 -12.78 0.22 16.23
N ALA A 380 -12.69 -0.23 17.48
CA ALA A 380 -13.82 -0.17 18.39
C ALA A 380 -14.17 1.30 18.73
N PRO A 381 -15.45 1.63 19.00
CA PRO A 381 -15.82 2.95 19.49
C PRO A 381 -15.00 3.32 20.74
N LYS A 382 -14.39 4.51 20.75
CA LYS A 382 -13.52 5.00 21.84
C LYS A 382 -12.24 4.21 22.07
N SER A 383 -11.75 3.44 21.10
CA SER A 383 -10.50 2.68 21.25
C SER A 383 -9.29 3.60 21.42
N ILE A 384 -8.43 3.24 22.38
CA ILE A 384 -7.08 3.78 22.49
C ILE A 384 -6.26 3.21 21.34
N ILE A 385 -5.38 4.00 20.73
CA ILE A 385 -4.48 3.53 19.68
C ILE A 385 -3.34 2.75 20.32
N ALA A 386 -3.06 1.57 19.81
CA ALA A 386 -1.88 0.81 20.18
C ALA A 386 -0.59 1.59 19.83
N VAL A 387 0.34 1.64 20.79
CA VAL A 387 1.64 2.29 20.59
C VAL A 387 2.79 1.29 20.47
N ARG A 388 2.51 0.01 20.64
CA ARG A 388 3.46 -1.10 20.49
C ARG A 388 2.78 -2.31 19.86
N ALA A 389 3.55 -3.11 19.15
CA ALA A 389 3.07 -4.36 18.60
C ALA A 389 2.64 -5.34 19.70
N ASN A 390 1.55 -6.06 19.45
CA ASN A 390 0.88 -6.97 20.40
C ASN A 390 0.30 -6.27 21.65
N ASP A 391 0.04 -4.97 21.56
CA ASP A 391 -0.72 -4.23 22.54
C ASP A 391 -2.18 -4.74 22.55
N PRO A 392 -2.82 -4.92 23.73
CA PRO A 392 -4.24 -5.26 23.81
C PRO A 392 -5.18 -4.28 23.09
N ALA A 393 -4.75 -3.03 22.89
CA ALA A 393 -5.50 -2.01 22.14
C ALA A 393 -5.46 -2.22 20.61
N GLU A 394 -4.61 -3.10 20.09
CA GLU A 394 -4.68 -3.48 18.67
C GLU A 394 -5.95 -4.25 18.38
N THR A 395 -6.57 -3.99 17.23
CA THR A 395 -7.64 -4.85 16.73
C THR A 395 -7.12 -6.27 16.54
N GLN A 396 -7.69 -7.20 17.31
CA GLN A 396 -7.29 -8.60 17.28
C GLN A 396 -7.91 -9.27 16.06
N ILE A 397 -7.08 -9.63 15.10
CA ILE A 397 -7.46 -10.39 13.91
C ILE A 397 -6.41 -11.48 13.68
N ARG A 398 -6.88 -12.72 13.54
CA ARG A 398 -6.03 -13.88 13.29
C ARG A 398 -6.46 -14.53 12.00
N TYR A 399 -5.58 -14.53 11.05
CA TYR A 399 -5.81 -15.14 9.76
C TYR A 399 -5.47 -16.62 9.79
N ASP A 400 -6.29 -17.39 9.11
CA ASP A 400 -6.06 -18.78 8.78
C ASP A 400 -5.78 -18.92 7.29
N LEU A 401 -4.94 -19.87 6.88
CA LEU A 401 -4.71 -20.15 5.47
C LEU A 401 -5.75 -21.11 4.92
N TYR A 402 -6.27 -20.75 3.76
CA TYR A 402 -7.24 -21.55 3.01
C TYR A 402 -6.73 -21.80 1.59
N ARG A 403 -7.17 -22.91 1.01
CA ARG A 403 -6.97 -23.24 -0.39
C ARG A 403 -8.31 -23.19 -1.11
N ILE A 404 -8.35 -22.66 -2.33
CA ILE A 404 -9.56 -22.58 -3.17
C ILE A 404 -9.19 -22.89 -4.62
N PRO A 405 -9.94 -23.75 -5.35
CA PRO A 405 -9.73 -23.96 -6.77
C PRO A 405 -10.06 -22.68 -7.54
N PHE A 406 -9.29 -22.37 -8.58
CA PHE A 406 -9.55 -21.22 -9.45
C PHE A 406 -10.62 -21.53 -10.51
N ASN A 407 -10.55 -22.70 -11.16
CA ASN A 407 -11.54 -23.18 -12.14
C ASN A 407 -11.87 -22.14 -13.24
N GLY A 408 -10.87 -21.41 -13.76
CA GLY A 408 -11.10 -20.36 -14.75
C GLY A 408 -11.93 -19.18 -14.20
N GLY A 409 -11.80 -18.87 -12.91
CA GLY A 409 -12.53 -17.79 -12.24
C GLY A 409 -13.89 -18.21 -11.64
N ARG A 410 -14.32 -19.47 -11.81
CA ARG A 410 -15.56 -19.97 -11.20
C ARG A 410 -15.42 -20.28 -9.70
N GLY A 411 -14.17 -20.32 -9.20
CA GLY A 411 -13.89 -20.56 -7.80
C GLY A 411 -14.34 -21.94 -7.32
N GLY A 412 -14.75 -22.03 -6.05
CA GLY A 412 -15.19 -23.26 -5.41
C GLY A 412 -15.32 -23.12 -3.89
N GLN A 413 -15.35 -24.26 -3.19
CA GLN A 413 -15.37 -24.23 -1.72
C GLN A 413 -13.95 -24.03 -1.18
N PRO A 414 -13.72 -23.04 -0.30
CA PRO A 414 -12.44 -22.85 0.35
C PRO A 414 -12.21 -23.90 1.44
N GLU A 415 -11.06 -24.55 1.40
CA GLU A 415 -10.63 -25.56 2.37
C GLU A 415 -9.54 -25.00 3.28
N ALA A 416 -9.70 -25.15 4.60
CA ALA A 416 -8.68 -24.74 5.57
C ALA A 416 -7.41 -25.59 5.41
N LEU A 417 -6.25 -24.95 5.29
CA LEU A 417 -4.96 -25.63 5.18
C LEU A 417 -4.54 -26.14 6.56
N ALA A 418 -4.63 -27.46 6.77
CA ALA A 418 -4.25 -28.08 8.04
C ALA A 418 -2.80 -27.72 8.42
N GLY A 419 -2.57 -27.37 9.69
CA GLY A 419 -1.29 -26.90 10.22
C GLY A 419 -1.05 -25.41 10.09
N ALA A 420 -1.70 -24.73 9.13
CA ALA A 420 -1.65 -23.28 8.94
C ALA A 420 -3.00 -22.60 9.20
N SER A 421 -3.91 -23.31 9.86
CA SER A 421 -5.25 -22.84 10.20
C SER A 421 -5.67 -23.35 11.58
N ARG A 422 -6.53 -22.58 12.26
CA ARG A 422 -7.14 -22.92 13.55
C ARG A 422 -6.12 -23.28 14.65
N ASN A 423 -4.94 -22.68 14.59
CA ASN A 423 -3.83 -22.89 15.54
C ASN A 423 -3.71 -21.78 16.59
N GLY A 424 -4.67 -20.86 16.65
CA GLY A 424 -4.70 -19.76 17.60
C GLY A 424 -3.73 -18.62 17.28
N MET A 425 -3.01 -18.71 16.18
CA MET A 425 -2.08 -17.71 15.67
C MET A 425 -2.62 -17.04 14.41
N SER A 426 -1.98 -15.97 13.98
CA SER A 426 -2.24 -15.32 12.70
C SER A 426 -1.27 -15.86 11.65
N ASN A 427 -1.80 -16.45 10.58
CA ASN A 427 -1.03 -17.07 9.49
C ASN A 427 -1.28 -16.29 8.21
N SER A 428 -0.23 -15.79 7.56
CA SER A 428 -0.33 -14.87 6.43
C SER A 428 0.84 -15.05 5.45
N PHE A 429 0.79 -14.35 4.31
CA PHE A 429 1.83 -14.38 3.28
C PHE A 429 2.23 -15.80 2.86
N PRO A 430 1.30 -16.64 2.41
CA PRO A 430 1.69 -17.93 1.88
C PRO A 430 2.51 -17.77 0.59
N LYS A 431 3.45 -18.67 0.34
CA LYS A 431 4.09 -18.88 -0.95
C LYS A 431 4.17 -20.38 -1.19
N VAL A 432 3.70 -20.82 -2.34
CA VAL A 432 3.77 -22.24 -2.75
C VAL A 432 5.12 -22.47 -3.42
N SER A 433 5.78 -23.57 -3.08
CA SER A 433 7.06 -23.93 -3.72
C SER A 433 6.85 -24.23 -5.21
N PRO A 434 7.83 -24.00 -6.10
CA PRO A 434 7.69 -24.22 -7.54
C PRO A 434 7.33 -25.66 -7.94
N ASP A 435 7.66 -26.64 -7.10
CA ASP A 435 7.28 -28.06 -7.28
C ASP A 435 5.88 -28.39 -6.73
N GLY A 436 5.18 -27.40 -6.15
CA GLY A 436 3.83 -27.55 -5.59
C GLY A 436 3.75 -28.36 -4.30
N ARG A 437 4.88 -28.79 -3.69
CA ARG A 437 4.87 -29.67 -2.52
C ARG A 437 4.75 -28.97 -1.18
N TRP A 438 5.22 -27.71 -1.10
CA TRP A 438 5.34 -26.98 0.16
C TRP A 438 4.65 -25.62 0.11
N VAL A 439 4.13 -25.18 1.25
CA VAL A 439 3.73 -23.79 1.49
C VAL A 439 4.57 -23.24 2.62
N VAL A 440 5.32 -22.17 2.35
CA VAL A 440 5.96 -21.36 3.38
C VAL A 440 5.07 -20.17 3.69
N PHE A 441 4.91 -19.85 4.97
CA PHE A 441 4.05 -18.77 5.42
C PHE A 441 4.60 -18.08 6.66
N VAL A 442 4.09 -16.87 6.92
CA VAL A 442 4.42 -16.09 8.12
C VAL A 442 3.40 -16.39 9.22
N GLN A 443 3.87 -16.66 10.43
CA GLN A 443 3.04 -16.76 11.61
C GLN A 443 3.41 -15.69 12.64
N SER A 444 2.40 -15.05 13.24
CA SER A 444 2.51 -14.05 14.31
C SER A 444 1.35 -14.18 15.29
N ARG A 445 1.37 -13.45 16.41
CA ARG A 445 0.29 -13.46 17.40
C ARG A 445 -0.98 -12.79 16.92
N ASN A 446 -0.84 -11.73 16.12
CA ASN A 446 -1.93 -10.88 15.67
C ASN A 446 -1.61 -10.25 14.31
N GLY A 447 -2.64 -9.98 13.49
CA GLY A 447 -2.52 -9.24 12.24
C GLY A 447 -1.57 -9.88 11.23
N GLN A 448 -0.97 -9.05 10.40
CA GLN A 448 0.06 -9.40 9.42
C GLN A 448 0.98 -8.19 9.20
N LEU A 449 2.01 -8.32 8.36
CA LEU A 449 2.97 -7.27 8.01
C LEU A 449 3.74 -6.67 9.19
N MET A 450 5.04 -6.54 9.00
CA MET A 450 5.96 -5.80 9.89
C MET A 450 5.88 -6.20 11.39
N ARG A 451 5.44 -7.43 11.67
CA ARG A 451 5.31 -7.89 13.06
C ARG A 451 6.68 -8.27 13.63
N PRO A 452 7.07 -7.75 14.81
CA PRO A 452 8.36 -8.09 15.43
C PRO A 452 8.46 -9.58 15.81
N ASP A 453 7.34 -10.23 16.09
CA ASP A 453 7.24 -11.63 16.49
C ASP A 453 6.99 -12.59 15.31
N SER A 454 6.99 -12.08 14.06
CA SER A 454 6.76 -12.92 12.89
C SER A 454 7.88 -13.95 12.67
N ARG A 455 7.46 -15.19 12.32
CA ARG A 455 8.32 -16.33 12.04
C ARG A 455 7.86 -17.03 10.77
N LEU A 456 8.81 -17.58 10.02
CA LEU A 456 8.54 -18.42 8.87
C LEU A 456 8.27 -19.86 9.32
N TYR A 457 7.20 -20.41 8.79
CA TYR A 457 6.80 -21.79 8.95
C TYR A 457 6.66 -22.44 7.59
N ILE A 458 6.82 -23.76 7.53
CA ILE A 458 6.63 -24.55 6.31
C ILE A 458 5.66 -25.70 6.61
N VAL A 459 4.76 -25.97 5.65
CA VAL A 459 3.75 -27.03 5.74
C VAL A 459 3.61 -27.68 4.37
N PRO A 460 3.27 -29.00 4.27
CA PRO A 460 2.95 -29.62 3.00
C PRO A 460 1.79 -28.88 2.31
N ALA A 461 1.81 -28.72 0.99
CA ALA A 461 0.76 -28.01 0.26
C ALA A 461 -0.62 -28.68 0.33
N GLY A 462 -0.67 -29.97 0.62
CA GLY A 462 -1.88 -30.72 0.91
C GLY A 462 -2.37 -30.58 2.37
N GLY A 463 -1.65 -29.82 3.20
CA GLY A 463 -1.88 -29.74 4.64
C GLY A 463 -1.12 -30.79 5.45
N GLY A 464 -1.04 -30.61 6.76
CA GLY A 464 -0.32 -31.50 7.68
C GLY A 464 0.30 -30.74 8.83
N ALA A 465 1.34 -31.28 9.47
CA ALA A 465 2.03 -30.62 10.55
C ALA A 465 2.92 -29.48 10.01
N ALA A 466 2.64 -28.25 10.41
CA ALA A 466 3.54 -27.14 10.15
C ALA A 466 4.74 -27.18 11.09
N ARG A 467 5.93 -26.83 10.58
CA ARG A 467 7.14 -26.73 11.38
C ARG A 467 7.79 -25.36 11.25
N LEU A 468 8.38 -24.92 12.36
CA LEU A 468 9.17 -23.69 12.42
C LEU A 468 10.44 -23.87 11.57
N MET A 469 10.73 -22.92 10.71
CA MET A 469 11.95 -22.97 9.90
C MET A 469 13.19 -22.57 10.72
N ARG A 470 14.33 -23.21 10.41
CA ARG A 470 15.62 -22.95 11.06
C ARG A 470 16.25 -21.61 10.65
N CYS A 471 15.89 -21.09 9.47
CA CYS A 471 16.38 -19.81 8.95
C CYS A 471 15.85 -18.60 9.72
N ASN A 472 14.86 -18.78 10.59
CA ASN A 472 14.29 -17.67 11.35
C ASN A 472 15.35 -16.90 12.14
N THR A 473 15.36 -15.61 11.98
CA THR A 473 16.19 -14.67 12.72
C THR A 473 15.42 -14.12 13.94
N PRO A 474 16.07 -13.47 14.91
CA PRO A 474 15.41 -13.03 16.14
C PRO A 474 14.21 -12.09 15.96
N LEU A 475 14.21 -11.21 14.97
CA LEU A 475 13.18 -10.20 14.78
C LEU A 475 12.66 -10.19 13.33
N MET A 476 11.34 -10.13 13.19
CA MET A 476 10.63 -9.94 11.92
C MET A 476 11.20 -10.79 10.78
N ASN A 477 10.51 -11.86 10.42
CA ASN A 477 10.83 -12.67 9.25
C ASN A 477 9.61 -12.65 8.33
N SER A 478 9.71 -12.05 7.17
CA SER A 478 8.58 -11.84 6.28
C SER A 478 9.03 -11.61 4.83
N TRP A 479 8.06 -11.40 3.92
CA TRP A 479 8.29 -11.13 2.51
C TRP A 479 9.25 -12.13 1.87
N HIS A 480 8.84 -13.36 1.84
CA HIS A 480 9.65 -14.46 1.31
C HIS A 480 9.21 -14.88 -0.09
N SER A 481 10.16 -15.40 -0.87
CA SER A 481 9.94 -15.90 -2.22
C SER A 481 10.87 -17.07 -2.51
N PHE A 482 10.38 -18.08 -3.22
CA PHE A 482 11.20 -19.20 -3.69
C PHE A 482 11.97 -18.85 -4.96
N SER A 483 13.20 -19.34 -5.08
CA SER A 483 13.88 -19.39 -6.37
C SER A 483 13.15 -20.34 -7.34
N PRO A 484 13.24 -20.13 -8.66
CA PRO A 484 12.54 -20.97 -9.65
C PRO A 484 12.86 -22.47 -9.55
N ASN A 485 14.06 -22.84 -9.09
CA ASN A 485 14.45 -24.23 -8.86
C ASN A 485 13.95 -24.80 -7.52
N GLY A 486 13.28 -23.97 -6.69
CA GLY A 486 12.76 -24.37 -5.38
C GLY A 486 13.80 -24.67 -4.29
N ARG A 487 15.10 -24.45 -4.57
CA ARG A 487 16.20 -24.79 -3.66
C ARG A 487 16.58 -23.64 -2.73
N TRP A 488 16.15 -22.42 -3.01
CA TRP A 488 16.46 -21.24 -2.21
C TRP A 488 15.19 -20.49 -1.87
N LEU A 489 15.18 -19.92 -0.66
CA LEU A 489 14.15 -18.98 -0.21
C LEU A 489 14.84 -17.68 0.18
N VAL A 490 14.43 -16.56 -0.43
CA VAL A 490 14.80 -15.22 0.00
C VAL A 490 13.74 -14.70 0.98
N PHE A 491 14.15 -13.90 1.96
CA PHE A 491 13.23 -13.23 2.87
C PHE A 491 13.86 -11.96 3.48
N SER A 492 13.03 -11.10 4.07
CA SER A 492 13.45 -9.89 4.76
C SER A 492 13.41 -10.04 6.27
N SER A 493 14.39 -9.45 6.98
CA SER A 493 14.44 -9.41 8.43
C SER A 493 15.04 -8.12 8.97
N LYS A 494 14.66 -7.74 10.21
CA LYS A 494 15.20 -6.61 10.99
C LYS A 494 16.14 -7.04 12.12
N SER A 495 16.65 -8.25 12.10
CA SER A 495 17.44 -8.82 13.18
C SER A 495 18.79 -8.13 13.43
N ARG A 496 19.39 -7.54 12.42
CA ARG A 496 20.73 -6.95 12.47
C ARG A 496 20.75 -5.43 12.36
N SER A 497 19.64 -4.83 11.93
CA SER A 497 19.49 -3.40 11.67
C SER A 497 18.02 -3.01 11.93
N PRO A 498 17.71 -1.76 12.26
CA PRO A 498 16.35 -1.25 12.26
C PRO A 498 15.71 -1.28 10.85
N TYR A 499 16.54 -1.32 9.82
CA TYR A 499 16.13 -1.46 8.42
C TYR A 499 16.07 -2.93 8.04
N THR A 500 15.07 -3.32 7.25
CA THR A 500 14.98 -4.68 6.72
C THR A 500 16.16 -4.99 5.80
N GLN A 501 16.76 -6.14 6.03
CA GLN A 501 17.86 -6.67 5.22
C GLN A 501 17.44 -7.98 4.56
N MET A 502 18.08 -8.32 3.45
CA MET A 502 17.82 -9.51 2.66
C MET A 502 18.61 -10.71 3.17
N PHE A 503 17.93 -11.83 3.34
CA PHE A 503 18.52 -13.11 3.75
C PHE A 503 18.14 -14.21 2.78
N LEU A 504 18.99 -15.23 2.69
CA LEU A 504 18.74 -16.45 1.94
C LEU A 504 18.83 -17.67 2.86
N THR A 505 18.07 -18.71 2.53
CA THR A 505 18.22 -20.05 3.11
C THR A 505 18.12 -21.10 2.02
N HIS A 506 18.90 -22.16 2.14
CA HIS A 506 18.80 -23.36 1.29
C HIS A 506 17.68 -24.26 1.77
N LEU A 507 16.96 -24.87 0.84
CA LEU A 507 15.90 -25.86 1.09
C LEU A 507 16.25 -27.17 0.36
N ASP A 508 16.20 -28.27 1.08
CA ASP A 508 16.30 -29.61 0.47
C ASP A 508 14.93 -30.10 -0.06
N GLU A 509 14.93 -31.25 -0.70
CA GLU A 509 13.69 -31.85 -1.26
C GLU A 509 12.66 -32.25 -0.19
N ALA A 510 13.09 -32.52 1.01
CA ALA A 510 12.20 -32.78 2.15
C ALA A 510 11.72 -31.46 2.81
N GLY A 511 12.04 -30.31 2.23
CA GLY A 511 11.72 -28.99 2.72
C GLY A 511 12.51 -28.59 3.97
N ASN A 512 13.62 -29.28 4.33
CA ASN A 512 14.47 -28.86 5.45
C ASN A 512 15.29 -27.65 5.01
N ASP A 513 15.33 -26.66 5.87
CA ASP A 513 16.02 -25.39 5.62
C ASP A 513 17.33 -25.29 6.43
N SER A 514 18.27 -24.51 5.90
CA SER A 514 19.52 -24.15 6.56
C SER A 514 19.38 -22.85 7.39
N PRO A 515 20.30 -22.56 8.33
CA PRO A 515 20.40 -21.24 8.92
C PRO A 515 20.56 -20.15 7.86
N ALA A 516 19.97 -18.97 8.12
CA ALA A 516 19.95 -17.85 7.20
C ALA A 516 21.36 -17.29 6.91
N ILE A 517 21.61 -16.94 5.66
CA ILE A 517 22.79 -16.19 5.22
C ILE A 517 22.37 -14.78 4.76
N LEU A 518 23.15 -13.77 5.13
CA LEU A 518 22.90 -12.37 4.80
C LEU A 518 23.38 -12.05 3.38
N VAL A 519 22.50 -11.48 2.55
CA VAL A 519 22.90 -10.87 1.27
C VAL A 519 23.37 -9.45 1.56
N GLU A 520 24.68 -9.29 1.66
CA GLU A 520 25.29 -7.99 1.99
C GLU A 520 25.13 -6.99 0.83
N ASN A 521 25.15 -5.68 1.15
CA ASN A 521 25.15 -4.58 0.18
C ASN A 521 23.97 -4.63 -0.82
N ALA A 522 22.83 -5.15 -0.40
CA ALA A 522 21.61 -5.06 -1.20
C ALA A 522 21.17 -3.59 -1.36
N THR A 523 21.28 -2.80 -0.28
CA THR A 523 21.00 -1.37 -0.28
C THR A 523 21.89 -0.64 0.71
N ALA A 524 21.81 0.70 0.78
CA ALA A 524 22.48 1.51 1.79
C ALA A 524 21.99 1.17 3.21
N ALA A 525 22.82 1.38 4.22
CA ALA A 525 22.54 0.94 5.59
C ALA A 525 21.35 1.64 6.23
N ASN A 526 20.97 2.84 5.76
CA ASN A 526 19.79 3.61 6.18
C ASN A 526 18.59 3.43 5.23
N ARG A 527 18.56 2.35 4.48
CA ARG A 527 17.47 1.98 3.56
C ARG A 527 17.03 0.54 3.82
N ALA A 528 15.78 0.25 3.51
CA ALA A 528 15.16 -1.03 3.82
C ALA A 528 14.86 -1.84 2.54
N VAL A 529 15.19 -3.12 2.55
CA VAL A 529 14.81 -4.09 1.51
C VAL A 529 13.39 -4.60 1.80
N ASN A 530 12.45 -4.28 0.93
CA ASN A 530 11.07 -4.72 1.05
C ASN A 530 10.69 -5.64 -0.12
N ILE A 531 9.90 -6.65 0.16
CA ILE A 531 9.28 -7.56 -0.81
C ILE A 531 10.31 -8.12 -1.81
N PRO A 532 11.39 -8.78 -1.35
CA PRO A 532 12.29 -9.45 -2.26
C PRO A 532 11.59 -10.63 -2.93
N GLU A 533 11.62 -10.67 -4.26
CA GLU A 533 10.99 -11.70 -5.07
C GLU A 533 11.97 -12.22 -6.13
N PHE A 534 12.13 -13.54 -6.22
CA PHE A 534 12.87 -14.14 -7.31
C PHE A 534 12.10 -13.99 -8.63
N VAL A 535 12.83 -13.64 -9.67
CA VAL A 535 12.28 -13.49 -11.02
C VAL A 535 12.93 -14.47 -11.96
N ASN A 536 12.13 -15.27 -12.64
CA ASN A 536 12.61 -16.31 -13.57
C ASN A 536 13.10 -15.70 -14.89
N ILE A 537 14.17 -14.92 -14.83
CA ILE A 537 14.82 -14.25 -15.96
C ILE A 537 16.35 -14.42 -15.88
N PRO A 538 17.08 -14.24 -16.98
CA PRO A 538 18.53 -14.15 -16.93
C PRO A 538 19.00 -12.90 -16.16
N PRO A 539 20.26 -12.84 -15.69
CA PRO A 539 20.81 -11.74 -14.89
C PRO A 539 20.68 -10.34 -15.51
N ASP A 540 20.61 -10.25 -16.82
CA ASP A 540 20.46 -9.03 -17.62
C ASP A 540 19.07 -8.86 -18.24
N GLY A 541 18.12 -9.70 -17.86
CA GLY A 541 16.74 -9.68 -18.36
C GLY A 541 15.97 -8.38 -18.07
N MET A 542 16.43 -7.59 -17.06
CA MET A 542 15.91 -6.28 -16.73
C MET A 542 17.06 -5.31 -16.48
N LEU A 543 17.09 -4.19 -17.21
CA LEU A 543 18.12 -3.16 -17.09
C LEU A 543 17.56 -1.84 -16.57
N THR A 544 16.39 -1.42 -17.07
CA THR A 544 15.73 -0.17 -16.69
C THR A 544 14.22 -0.31 -16.77
N ILE A 545 13.53 0.42 -15.88
CA ILE A 545 12.07 0.61 -15.90
C ILE A 545 11.82 2.11 -15.77
N ASP A 546 11.13 2.71 -16.71
CA ASP A 546 10.61 4.07 -16.60
C ASP A 546 9.09 4.06 -16.36
N ALA A 547 8.56 5.13 -15.82
CA ALA A 547 7.14 5.20 -15.45
C ALA A 547 6.51 6.56 -15.81
N PRO A 548 6.39 6.89 -17.10
CA PRO A 548 5.81 8.16 -17.55
C PRO A 548 4.37 8.38 -17.09
N VAL A 549 3.63 7.32 -16.79
CA VAL A 549 2.29 7.43 -16.20
C VAL A 549 2.27 8.21 -14.89
N THR A 550 3.35 8.20 -14.11
CA THR A 550 3.42 8.96 -12.85
C THR A 550 3.52 10.46 -13.06
N ASP A 551 4.06 10.93 -14.18
CA ASP A 551 4.05 12.34 -14.57
C ASP A 551 2.63 12.81 -14.91
N TYR A 552 1.88 11.99 -15.63
CA TYR A 552 0.45 12.23 -15.87
C TYR A 552 -0.31 12.36 -14.55
N TYR A 553 -0.10 11.47 -13.58
CA TYR A 553 -0.77 11.52 -12.28
C TYR A 553 -0.43 12.77 -11.47
N ARG A 554 0.83 13.19 -11.49
CA ARG A 554 1.26 14.45 -10.85
C ARG A 554 0.55 15.66 -11.43
N ILE A 555 0.44 15.75 -12.75
CA ILE A 555 -0.25 16.84 -13.45
C ILE A 555 -1.75 16.83 -13.11
N VAL A 556 -2.38 15.66 -13.10
CA VAL A 556 -3.79 15.49 -12.71
C VAL A 556 -4.04 15.94 -11.26
N ASP A 557 -3.12 15.64 -10.34
CA ASP A 557 -3.23 16.08 -8.94
C ASP A 557 -3.09 17.60 -8.82
N GLU A 558 -2.14 18.19 -9.52
CA GLU A 558 -1.94 19.65 -9.55
C GLU A 558 -3.16 20.37 -10.14
N ALA A 559 -3.68 19.90 -11.27
CA ALA A 559 -4.90 20.42 -11.89
C ALA A 559 -6.12 20.32 -10.95
N SER A 560 -6.26 19.16 -10.28
CA SER A 560 -7.37 18.93 -9.33
C SER A 560 -7.28 19.85 -8.11
N GLU A 561 -6.09 20.10 -7.61
CA GLU A 561 -5.88 21.01 -6.48
C GLU A 561 -6.16 22.47 -6.87
N LEU A 562 -5.74 22.90 -8.06
CA LEU A 562 -6.07 24.21 -8.62
C LEU A 562 -7.59 24.38 -8.77
N MET A 563 -8.32 23.34 -9.20
CA MET A 563 -9.80 23.38 -9.24
C MET A 563 -10.40 23.59 -7.85
N LYS A 564 -9.94 22.88 -6.82
CA LYS A 564 -10.41 23.05 -5.44
C LYS A 564 -10.17 24.47 -4.91
N GLN A 565 -9.08 25.10 -5.34
CA GLN A 565 -8.75 26.50 -5.01
C GLN A 565 -9.54 27.53 -5.83
N GLY A 566 -10.39 27.10 -6.79
CA GLY A 566 -11.13 27.96 -7.70
C GLY A 566 -10.27 28.61 -8.81
N ARG A 567 -9.02 28.16 -8.98
CA ARG A 567 -8.07 28.67 -10.00
C ARG A 567 -8.30 27.95 -11.34
N HIS A 568 -9.55 28.02 -11.83
CA HIS A 568 -9.99 27.24 -12.99
C HIS A 568 -9.21 27.51 -14.29
N GLN A 569 -8.71 28.71 -14.51
CA GLN A 569 -7.93 29.03 -15.69
C GLN A 569 -6.58 28.31 -15.68
N GLU A 570 -5.92 28.26 -14.54
CA GLU A 570 -4.64 27.57 -14.37
C GLU A 570 -4.86 26.04 -14.39
N ALA A 571 -5.92 25.56 -13.74
CA ALA A 571 -6.32 24.16 -13.81
C ALA A 571 -6.56 23.69 -15.26
N ALA A 572 -7.22 24.52 -16.09
CA ALA A 572 -7.43 24.17 -17.50
C ALA A 572 -6.12 24.04 -18.28
N ALA A 573 -5.09 24.81 -17.95
CA ALA A 573 -3.77 24.65 -18.56
C ALA A 573 -3.13 23.31 -18.18
N GLU A 574 -3.21 22.92 -16.90
CA GLU A 574 -2.67 21.62 -16.44
C GLU A 574 -3.48 20.44 -17.03
N TRP A 575 -4.82 20.52 -17.11
CA TRP A 575 -5.63 19.49 -17.77
C TRP A 575 -5.28 19.32 -19.25
N ARG A 576 -4.93 20.40 -19.99
CA ARG A 576 -4.45 20.28 -21.36
C ARG A 576 -3.13 19.54 -21.46
N LYS A 577 -2.18 19.82 -20.52
CA LYS A 577 -0.91 19.06 -20.46
C LYS A 577 -1.17 17.57 -20.14
N ALA A 578 -2.13 17.29 -19.25
CA ALA A 578 -2.53 15.90 -18.96
C ALA A 578 -3.04 15.20 -20.21
N LEU A 579 -3.86 15.88 -21.04
CA LEU A 579 -4.39 15.35 -22.30
C LEU A 579 -3.31 15.23 -23.40
N GLU A 580 -2.25 16.03 -23.38
CA GLU A 580 -1.09 15.83 -24.25
C GLU A 580 -0.37 14.50 -23.95
N LEU A 581 -0.31 14.10 -22.66
CA LEU A 581 0.31 12.84 -22.25
C LEU A 581 -0.62 11.64 -22.43
N SER A 582 -1.91 11.82 -22.22
CA SER A 582 -2.94 10.77 -22.33
C SER A 582 -4.23 11.31 -22.95
N PRO A 583 -4.32 11.35 -24.30
CA PRO A 583 -5.45 11.94 -25.00
C PRO A 583 -6.78 11.17 -24.86
N ALA A 584 -6.74 9.90 -24.48
CA ALA A 584 -7.92 9.04 -24.39
C ALA A 584 -8.50 8.95 -22.97
N GLU A 585 -8.41 10.02 -22.20
CA GLU A 585 -8.84 10.04 -20.80
C GLU A 585 -10.14 10.84 -20.63
N ALA A 586 -11.27 10.14 -20.62
CA ALA A 586 -12.60 10.74 -20.47
C ALA A 586 -12.73 11.68 -19.25
N ARG A 587 -12.09 11.32 -18.13
CA ARG A 587 -12.09 12.14 -16.91
C ARG A 587 -11.33 13.45 -17.09
N ALA A 588 -10.23 13.45 -17.82
CA ALA A 588 -9.45 14.65 -18.08
C ALA A 588 -10.22 15.62 -18.97
N HIS A 589 -10.88 15.12 -20.03
CA HIS A 589 -11.77 15.91 -20.88
C HIS A 589 -12.93 16.51 -20.07
N ASN A 590 -13.62 15.71 -19.24
CA ASN A 590 -14.69 16.21 -18.38
C ASN A 590 -14.20 17.33 -17.44
N ASN A 591 -13.06 17.17 -16.79
CA ASN A 591 -12.54 18.15 -15.83
C ASN A 591 -12.02 19.42 -16.53
N LEU A 592 -11.45 19.31 -17.72
CA LEU A 592 -11.13 20.46 -18.56
C LEU A 592 -12.42 21.21 -18.93
N GLY A 593 -13.48 20.49 -19.32
CA GLY A 593 -14.79 21.07 -19.56
C GLY A 593 -15.34 21.82 -18.37
N VAL A 594 -15.22 21.28 -17.15
CA VAL A 594 -15.65 21.97 -15.90
C VAL A 594 -14.86 23.27 -15.69
N CYS A 595 -13.55 23.26 -15.93
CA CYS A 595 -12.73 24.46 -15.82
C CYS A 595 -13.10 25.53 -16.86
N LEU A 596 -13.34 25.11 -18.10
CA LEU A 596 -13.77 26.01 -19.19
C LEU A 596 -15.15 26.59 -18.92
N PHE A 597 -16.09 25.77 -18.46
CA PHE A 597 -17.42 26.21 -18.07
C PHE A 597 -17.40 27.25 -16.92
N SER A 598 -16.58 27.00 -15.90
CA SER A 598 -16.40 27.91 -14.77
C SER A 598 -15.77 29.26 -15.17
N THR A 599 -15.00 29.28 -16.26
CA THR A 599 -14.39 30.51 -16.82
C THR A 599 -15.25 31.17 -17.90
N GLY A 600 -16.49 30.69 -18.14
CA GLY A 600 -17.46 31.25 -19.09
C GLY A 600 -17.27 30.81 -20.55
N LYS A 601 -16.36 29.88 -20.80
CA LYS A 601 -16.07 29.32 -22.14
C LYS A 601 -16.95 28.13 -22.44
N VAL A 602 -18.28 28.38 -22.51
CA VAL A 602 -19.31 27.32 -22.53
C VAL A 602 -19.18 26.43 -23.77
N ASP A 603 -18.93 27.00 -24.95
CA ASP A 603 -18.83 26.21 -26.20
C ASP A 603 -17.60 25.30 -26.19
N GLU A 604 -16.44 25.78 -25.68
CA GLU A 604 -15.26 24.93 -25.47
C GLU A 604 -15.56 23.80 -24.47
N ALA A 605 -16.30 24.09 -23.39
CA ALA A 605 -16.69 23.10 -22.41
C ALA A 605 -17.59 22.00 -22.99
N VAL A 606 -18.57 22.38 -23.82
CA VAL A 606 -19.44 21.41 -24.55
C VAL A 606 -18.61 20.47 -25.42
N ALA A 607 -17.61 20.99 -26.12
CA ALA A 607 -16.73 20.16 -26.95
C ALA A 607 -15.96 19.12 -26.08
N GLU A 608 -15.42 19.54 -24.96
CA GLU A 608 -14.69 18.67 -24.04
C GLU A 608 -15.60 17.62 -23.37
N TYR A 609 -16.82 17.99 -22.99
CA TYR A 609 -17.78 17.01 -22.43
C TYR A 609 -18.21 15.98 -23.49
N ARG A 610 -18.37 16.37 -24.76
CA ARG A 610 -18.66 15.44 -25.86
C ARG A 610 -17.47 14.49 -26.08
N ALA A 611 -16.24 14.99 -26.08
CA ALA A 611 -15.05 14.14 -26.16
C ALA A 611 -14.98 13.13 -24.99
N ALA A 612 -15.32 13.57 -23.78
CA ALA A 612 -15.41 12.66 -22.63
C ALA A 612 -16.46 11.54 -22.86
N LEU A 613 -17.60 11.86 -23.45
CA LEU A 613 -18.68 10.92 -23.72
C LEU A 613 -18.43 10.01 -24.95
N GLU A 614 -17.63 10.44 -25.91
CA GLU A 614 -17.12 9.57 -26.98
C GLU A 614 -16.23 8.46 -26.40
N LEU A 615 -15.39 8.79 -25.44
CA LEU A 615 -14.50 7.85 -24.76
C LEU A 615 -15.24 6.98 -23.72
N SER A 616 -16.23 7.55 -23.04
CA SER A 616 -17.02 6.87 -22.00
C SER A 616 -18.51 7.27 -22.10
N PRO A 617 -19.31 6.57 -22.93
CA PRO A 617 -20.72 6.92 -23.16
C PRO A 617 -21.65 6.79 -21.94
N GLU A 618 -21.21 6.10 -20.90
CA GLU A 618 -21.93 5.88 -19.62
C GLU A 618 -21.27 6.61 -18.46
N TYR A 619 -20.87 7.87 -18.67
CA TYR A 619 -20.23 8.71 -17.65
C TYR A 619 -21.26 9.72 -17.09
N PRO A 620 -21.93 9.45 -15.94
CA PRO A 620 -23.05 10.26 -15.45
C PRO A 620 -22.69 11.72 -15.21
N GLU A 621 -21.48 12.00 -14.69
CA GLU A 621 -21.02 13.36 -14.42
C GLU A 621 -20.82 14.15 -15.73
N ALA A 622 -20.23 13.55 -16.77
CA ALA A 622 -20.06 14.21 -18.07
C ALA A 622 -21.41 14.45 -18.75
N LEU A 623 -22.35 13.50 -18.66
CA LEU A 623 -23.71 13.64 -19.17
C LEU A 623 -24.44 14.81 -18.48
N ASN A 624 -24.37 14.89 -17.15
CA ASN A 624 -24.95 15.98 -16.40
C ASN A 624 -24.29 17.33 -16.73
N ASN A 625 -22.97 17.38 -16.84
CA ASN A 625 -22.23 18.61 -17.12
C ASN A 625 -22.49 19.11 -18.55
N LEU A 626 -22.60 18.20 -19.53
CA LEU A 626 -23.02 18.54 -20.88
C LEU A 626 -24.46 19.09 -20.88
N GLY A 627 -25.37 18.44 -20.16
CA GLY A 627 -26.74 18.90 -20.02
C GLY A 627 -26.84 20.31 -19.42
N ASP A 628 -26.09 20.59 -18.33
CA ASP A 628 -26.02 21.93 -17.74
C ASP A 628 -25.46 22.98 -18.71
N ALA A 629 -24.39 22.64 -19.41
CA ALA A 629 -23.80 23.53 -20.41
C ALA A 629 -24.78 23.87 -21.57
N LEU A 630 -25.52 22.86 -22.05
CA LEU A 630 -26.54 23.05 -23.07
C LEU A 630 -27.72 23.89 -22.55
N VAL A 631 -28.14 23.71 -21.31
CA VAL A 631 -29.16 24.55 -20.66
C VAL A 631 -28.73 26.02 -20.61
N ARG A 632 -27.46 26.28 -20.24
CA ARG A 632 -26.92 27.65 -20.25
C ARG A 632 -26.83 28.24 -21.66
N ASN A 633 -26.54 27.41 -22.66
CA ASN A 633 -26.58 27.82 -24.08
C ASN A 633 -28.03 27.92 -24.64
N LYS A 634 -29.05 27.72 -23.81
CA LYS A 634 -30.48 27.72 -24.18
C LYS A 634 -30.85 26.62 -25.21
N GLN A 635 -30.05 25.56 -25.28
CA GLN A 635 -30.29 24.39 -26.11
C GLN A 635 -31.10 23.33 -25.35
N PHE A 636 -32.25 23.72 -24.83
CA PHE A 636 -33.02 22.93 -23.85
C PHE A 636 -33.39 21.54 -24.37
N ASN A 637 -33.90 21.45 -25.62
CA ASN A 637 -34.29 20.18 -26.20
C ASN A 637 -33.11 19.22 -26.36
N GLU A 638 -31.93 19.73 -26.67
CA GLU A 638 -30.72 18.94 -26.81
C GLU A 638 -30.20 18.43 -25.47
N ALA A 639 -30.43 19.20 -24.38
CA ALA A 639 -29.99 18.82 -23.02
C ALA A 639 -30.76 17.61 -22.46
N LEU A 640 -32.06 17.45 -22.81
CA LEU A 640 -32.94 16.44 -22.21
C LEU A 640 -32.35 15.02 -22.26
N PRO A 641 -31.98 14.45 -23.44
CA PRO A 641 -31.53 13.06 -23.53
C PRO A 641 -30.27 12.79 -22.72
N TYR A 642 -29.38 13.76 -22.56
CA TYR A 642 -28.17 13.60 -21.72
C TYR A 642 -28.52 13.58 -20.25
N LEU A 643 -29.41 14.47 -19.79
CA LEU A 643 -29.83 14.54 -18.39
C LEU A 643 -30.69 13.32 -17.99
N GLU A 644 -31.58 12.86 -18.88
CA GLU A 644 -32.35 11.64 -18.70
C GLU A 644 -31.42 10.43 -18.59
N LYS A 645 -30.44 10.29 -19.48
CA LYS A 645 -29.45 9.21 -19.43
C LYS A 645 -28.59 9.28 -18.15
N ALA A 646 -28.24 10.46 -17.67
CA ALA A 646 -27.52 10.61 -16.39
C ALA A 646 -28.35 10.09 -15.22
N ILE A 647 -29.68 10.33 -15.24
CA ILE A 647 -30.64 9.85 -14.23
C ILE A 647 -30.86 8.34 -14.36
N ASP A 648 -30.95 7.79 -15.56
CA ASP A 648 -31.07 6.34 -15.78
C ASP A 648 -29.89 5.58 -15.22
N LEU A 649 -28.66 6.13 -15.38
CA LEU A 649 -27.44 5.57 -14.83
C LEU A 649 -27.31 5.76 -13.31
N ASN A 650 -27.84 6.88 -12.79
CA ASN A 650 -27.85 7.19 -11.37
C ASN A 650 -29.19 7.83 -10.96
N PRO A 651 -30.20 7.02 -10.60
CA PRO A 651 -31.55 7.50 -10.30
C PRO A 651 -31.65 8.49 -9.12
N ARG A 652 -30.62 8.61 -8.30
CA ARG A 652 -30.58 9.56 -7.17
C ARG A 652 -29.66 10.76 -7.42
N TYR A 653 -29.31 11.03 -8.68
CA TYR A 653 -28.41 12.13 -9.03
C TYR A 653 -29.11 13.50 -8.94
N ALA A 654 -29.11 14.09 -7.77
CA ALA A 654 -29.83 15.33 -7.46
C ALA A 654 -29.53 16.48 -8.45
N SER A 655 -28.26 16.68 -8.84
CA SER A 655 -27.90 17.74 -9.80
C SER A 655 -28.49 17.49 -11.19
N ALA A 656 -28.53 16.24 -11.65
CA ALA A 656 -29.13 15.91 -12.95
C ALA A 656 -30.65 16.14 -12.91
N HIS A 657 -31.33 15.76 -11.84
CA HIS A 657 -32.75 16.08 -11.65
C HIS A 657 -32.98 17.59 -11.62
N SER A 658 -32.14 18.39 -10.96
CA SER A 658 -32.26 19.86 -10.91
C SER A 658 -32.06 20.47 -12.30
N ASN A 659 -31.08 20.03 -13.07
CA ASN A 659 -30.79 20.54 -14.40
C ASN A 659 -31.87 20.13 -15.42
N LEU A 660 -32.37 18.88 -15.31
CA LEU A 660 -33.51 18.43 -16.12
C LEU A 660 -34.78 19.25 -15.81
N GLY A 661 -35.08 19.44 -14.55
CA GLY A 661 -36.21 20.29 -14.13
C GLY A 661 -36.10 21.73 -14.61
N SER A 662 -34.88 22.30 -14.61
CA SER A 662 -34.61 23.61 -15.19
C SER A 662 -34.90 23.66 -16.69
N ALA A 663 -34.38 22.67 -17.46
CA ALA A 663 -34.61 22.56 -18.91
C ALA A 663 -36.13 22.44 -19.23
N LEU A 664 -36.82 21.54 -18.53
CA LEU A 664 -38.26 21.30 -18.68
C LEU A 664 -39.11 22.56 -18.38
N ALA A 665 -38.73 23.32 -17.33
CA ALA A 665 -39.37 24.57 -17.00
C ALA A 665 -39.27 25.63 -18.13
N GLN A 666 -38.09 25.71 -18.76
CA GLN A 666 -37.87 26.61 -19.91
C GLN A 666 -38.64 26.16 -21.18
N LEU A 667 -38.91 24.86 -21.28
CA LEU A 667 -39.77 24.29 -22.34
C LEU A 667 -41.27 24.34 -21.99
N ASN A 668 -41.64 24.99 -20.90
CA ASN A 668 -43.01 25.08 -20.38
C ASN A 668 -43.64 23.72 -19.97
N ARG A 669 -42.82 22.68 -19.75
CA ARG A 669 -43.25 21.36 -19.23
C ARG A 669 -43.28 21.41 -17.70
N LEU A 670 -44.10 22.31 -17.13
CA LEU A 670 -43.99 22.72 -15.71
C LEU A 670 -44.28 21.59 -14.72
N ALA A 671 -45.24 20.69 -15.01
CA ALA A 671 -45.58 19.58 -14.12
C ALA A 671 -44.39 18.60 -13.96
N GLU A 672 -43.74 18.27 -15.07
CA GLU A 672 -42.57 17.41 -15.06
C GLU A 672 -41.36 18.09 -14.41
N ALA A 673 -41.15 19.37 -14.70
CA ALA A 673 -40.11 20.18 -14.08
C ALA A 673 -40.24 20.17 -12.53
N ILE A 674 -41.40 20.43 -11.99
CA ILE A 674 -41.68 20.44 -10.55
C ILE A 674 -41.37 19.06 -9.95
N SER A 675 -41.85 17.99 -10.57
CA SER A 675 -41.59 16.60 -10.10
C SER A 675 -40.10 16.28 -10.00
N HIS A 676 -39.29 16.64 -11.03
CA HIS A 676 -37.86 16.42 -11.00
C HIS A 676 -37.14 17.30 -9.96
N LEU A 677 -37.56 18.56 -9.79
CA LEU A 677 -36.99 19.48 -8.82
C LEU A 677 -37.29 19.05 -7.38
N GLU A 678 -38.50 18.53 -7.12
CA GLU A 678 -38.86 17.95 -5.81
C GLU A 678 -38.00 16.73 -5.50
N LYS A 679 -37.73 15.82 -6.48
CA LYS A 679 -36.80 14.72 -6.31
C LYS A 679 -35.34 15.18 -6.06
N ALA A 680 -34.92 16.26 -6.74
CA ALA A 680 -33.60 16.83 -6.49
C ALA A 680 -33.44 17.29 -5.03
N ILE A 681 -34.47 17.94 -4.48
CA ILE A 681 -34.51 18.40 -3.08
C ILE A 681 -34.63 17.22 -2.11
N GLU A 682 -35.41 16.18 -2.44
CA GLU A 682 -35.51 14.95 -1.66
C GLU A 682 -34.16 14.27 -1.51
N TYR A 683 -33.42 14.13 -2.62
CA TYR A 683 -32.11 13.45 -2.62
C TYR A 683 -30.98 14.31 -2.05
N LYS A 684 -31.06 15.64 -2.21
CA LYS A 684 -30.09 16.58 -1.67
C LYS A 684 -30.78 17.87 -1.16
N PRO A 685 -31.26 17.89 0.11
CA PRO A 685 -32.00 18.99 0.67
C PRO A 685 -31.25 20.33 0.78
N ASP A 686 -29.93 20.31 0.71
CA ASP A 686 -29.04 21.47 0.75
C ASP A 686 -28.63 21.99 -0.63
N LEU A 687 -29.20 21.47 -1.73
CA LEU A 687 -28.93 21.92 -3.08
C LEU A 687 -29.68 23.22 -3.39
N ALA A 688 -28.97 24.34 -3.23
CA ALA A 688 -29.55 25.69 -3.41
C ALA A 688 -30.14 25.89 -4.82
N ASP A 689 -29.48 25.37 -5.87
CA ASP A 689 -29.95 25.47 -7.25
C ASP A 689 -31.30 24.76 -7.45
N ALA A 690 -31.51 23.60 -6.82
CA ALA A 690 -32.78 22.90 -6.90
C ALA A 690 -33.93 23.70 -6.29
N HIS A 691 -33.72 24.31 -5.12
CA HIS A 691 -34.69 25.18 -4.51
C HIS A 691 -34.97 26.43 -5.35
N ASN A 692 -33.92 27.05 -5.90
CA ASN A 692 -34.11 28.19 -6.80
C ASN A 692 -34.90 27.81 -8.04
N ASN A 693 -34.53 26.71 -8.72
CA ASN A 693 -35.18 26.25 -9.95
C ASN A 693 -36.64 25.84 -9.69
N LEU A 694 -36.93 25.19 -8.55
CA LEU A 694 -38.29 24.90 -8.14
C LEU A 694 -39.12 26.20 -7.90
N GLY A 695 -38.53 27.19 -7.24
CA GLY A 695 -39.13 28.49 -7.07
C GLY A 695 -39.46 29.18 -8.39
N VAL A 696 -38.56 29.10 -9.37
CA VAL A 696 -38.77 29.60 -10.75
C VAL A 696 -39.92 28.84 -11.43
N ALA A 697 -39.91 27.50 -11.40
CA ALA A 697 -40.95 26.68 -12.02
C ALA A 697 -42.35 26.95 -11.43
N LEU A 698 -42.43 27.07 -10.09
CA LEU A 698 -43.67 27.44 -9.38
C LEU A 698 -44.13 28.86 -9.73
N ALA A 699 -43.21 29.81 -9.86
CA ALA A 699 -43.52 31.18 -10.27
C ALA A 699 -44.08 31.24 -11.72
N ILE A 700 -43.47 30.50 -12.64
CA ILE A 700 -43.96 30.38 -14.04
C ILE A 700 -45.37 29.74 -14.07
N SER A 701 -45.62 28.75 -13.20
CA SER A 701 -46.95 28.10 -13.11
C SER A 701 -47.99 28.90 -12.36
N GLY A 702 -47.72 30.14 -11.92
CA GLY A 702 -48.61 30.98 -11.15
C GLY A 702 -48.81 30.58 -9.68
N ARG A 703 -48.06 29.56 -9.20
CA ARG A 703 -48.11 29.06 -7.80
C ARG A 703 -47.25 29.91 -6.86
N TYR A 704 -47.52 31.21 -6.84
CA TYR A 704 -46.67 32.20 -6.13
C TYR A 704 -46.56 31.93 -4.62
N ALA A 705 -47.67 31.51 -4.00
CA ALA A 705 -47.67 31.20 -2.57
C ALA A 705 -46.73 30.00 -2.22
N ASP A 706 -46.70 28.97 -3.09
CA ASP A 706 -45.88 27.79 -2.92
C ASP A 706 -44.39 28.10 -3.21
N ALA A 707 -44.11 29.04 -4.09
CA ALA A 707 -42.75 29.46 -4.43
C ALA A 707 -42.05 30.20 -3.25
N VAL A 708 -42.80 30.90 -2.39
CA VAL A 708 -42.21 31.67 -1.29
C VAL A 708 -41.35 30.81 -0.34
N PRO A 709 -41.86 29.74 0.30
CA PRO A 709 -41.06 28.97 1.25
C PRO A 709 -39.84 28.30 0.59
N VAL A 710 -39.95 27.88 -0.67
CA VAL A 710 -38.87 27.25 -1.42
C VAL A 710 -37.75 28.26 -1.71
N LEU A 711 -38.10 29.48 -2.16
CA LEU A 711 -37.12 30.55 -2.39
C LEU A 711 -36.52 31.08 -1.08
N GLN A 712 -37.26 31.10 0.03
CA GLN A 712 -36.69 31.40 1.34
C GLN A 712 -35.57 30.41 1.71
N GLN A 713 -35.78 29.13 1.42
CA GLN A 713 -34.76 28.11 1.66
C GLN A 713 -33.55 28.33 0.73
N ALA A 714 -33.77 28.63 -0.56
CA ALA A 714 -32.68 28.96 -1.48
C ALA A 714 -31.83 30.15 -0.98
N VAL A 715 -32.50 31.22 -0.51
CA VAL A 715 -31.82 32.38 0.08
C VAL A 715 -31.03 32.02 1.33
N LYS A 716 -31.54 31.13 2.18
CA LYS A 716 -30.84 30.64 3.36
C LYS A 716 -29.59 29.87 2.99
N LEU A 717 -29.69 28.96 2.02
CA LEU A 717 -28.57 28.11 1.56
C LEU A 717 -27.46 28.91 0.85
N THR A 718 -27.81 29.99 0.14
CA THR A 718 -26.86 30.89 -0.52
C THR A 718 -26.28 31.98 0.38
N GLY A 719 -26.60 31.99 1.65
CA GLY A 719 -26.15 33.00 2.61
C GLY A 719 -26.68 34.41 2.31
N ALA A 720 -27.82 34.53 1.61
CA ALA A 720 -28.47 35.78 1.21
C ALA A 720 -27.61 36.71 0.32
N ASN A 721 -26.65 36.16 -0.43
CA ASN A 721 -25.72 36.91 -1.28
C ASN A 721 -26.08 36.87 -2.78
N GLU A 722 -27.15 36.16 -3.16
CA GLU A 722 -27.57 36.02 -4.55
C GLU A 722 -28.72 37.01 -4.88
N PRO A 723 -28.42 38.16 -5.57
CA PRO A 723 -29.38 39.18 -5.82
C PRO A 723 -30.56 38.73 -6.70
N MET A 724 -30.33 37.74 -7.62
CA MET A 724 -31.39 37.20 -8.48
C MET A 724 -32.43 36.40 -7.68
N ILE A 725 -31.97 35.57 -6.73
CA ILE A 725 -32.90 34.78 -5.89
C ILE A 725 -33.72 35.71 -4.96
N LEU A 726 -33.06 36.71 -4.38
CA LEU A 726 -33.71 37.73 -3.56
C LEU A 726 -34.73 38.55 -4.36
N GLU A 727 -34.42 38.91 -5.60
CA GLU A 727 -35.32 39.61 -6.49
C GLU A 727 -36.56 38.76 -6.80
N LEU A 728 -36.37 37.49 -7.16
CA LEU A 728 -37.48 36.59 -7.41
C LEU A 728 -38.37 36.39 -6.17
N LEU A 729 -37.76 36.20 -5.00
CA LEU A 729 -38.51 36.11 -3.74
C LEU A 729 -39.30 37.40 -3.44
N ALA A 730 -38.71 38.57 -3.71
CA ALA A 730 -39.41 39.85 -3.54
C ALA A 730 -40.63 39.94 -4.46
N ARG A 731 -40.51 39.50 -5.71
CA ARG A 731 -41.67 39.41 -6.63
C ARG A 731 -42.74 38.46 -6.09
N MET A 732 -42.37 37.27 -5.62
CA MET A 732 -43.35 36.32 -5.07
C MET A 732 -44.09 36.89 -3.85
N TYR A 733 -43.40 37.64 -3.01
CA TYR A 733 -44.08 38.39 -1.95
C TYR A 733 -45.09 39.43 -2.49
N ALA A 734 -44.69 40.16 -3.53
CA ALA A 734 -45.59 41.15 -4.15
C ALA A 734 -46.80 40.48 -4.80
N GLU A 735 -46.64 39.41 -5.58
CA GLU A 735 -47.71 38.63 -6.21
C GLU A 735 -48.68 38.03 -5.17
N THR A 736 -48.20 37.76 -3.96
CA THR A 736 -49.01 37.25 -2.84
C THR A 736 -49.57 38.40 -1.93
N GLY A 737 -49.46 39.66 -2.33
CA GLY A 737 -49.96 40.84 -1.61
C GLY A 737 -49.12 41.22 -0.38
N ARG A 738 -47.95 40.66 -0.20
CA ARG A 738 -47.04 40.91 0.95
C ARG A 738 -46.04 42.02 0.63
N PHE A 739 -46.53 43.23 0.31
CA PHE A 739 -45.74 44.35 -0.23
C PHE A 739 -44.65 44.84 0.71
N GLU A 740 -44.87 44.81 2.03
CA GLU A 740 -43.84 45.17 3.01
C GLU A 740 -42.64 44.22 2.95
N GLN A 741 -42.90 42.89 2.93
CA GLN A 741 -41.88 41.87 2.81
C GLN A 741 -41.19 41.92 1.42
N ALA A 742 -41.94 42.26 0.37
CA ALA A 742 -41.43 42.49 -0.97
C ALA A 742 -40.41 43.63 -0.99
N ALA A 743 -40.79 44.81 -0.43
CA ALA A 743 -39.90 45.97 -0.34
C ALA A 743 -38.63 45.68 0.48
N GLN A 744 -38.78 45.03 1.64
CA GLN A 744 -37.67 44.66 2.48
C GLN A 744 -36.70 43.72 1.77
N THR A 745 -37.22 42.68 1.07
CA THR A 745 -36.41 41.71 0.36
C THR A 745 -35.74 42.33 -0.87
N ALA A 746 -36.42 43.22 -1.59
CA ALA A 746 -35.86 43.97 -2.70
C ALA A 746 -34.69 44.88 -2.28
N ARG A 747 -34.76 45.51 -1.09
CA ARG A 747 -33.66 46.31 -0.52
C ARG A 747 -32.44 45.39 -0.22
N ARG A 748 -32.66 44.17 0.28
CA ARG A 748 -31.59 43.18 0.47
C ARG A 748 -30.97 42.77 -0.90
N ALA A 749 -31.82 42.58 -1.92
CA ALA A 749 -31.34 42.30 -3.28
C ALA A 749 -30.51 43.47 -3.84
N LEU A 750 -30.94 44.71 -3.62
CA LEU A 750 -30.20 45.89 -4.01
C LEU A 750 -28.82 45.99 -3.34
N ALA A 751 -28.77 45.73 -2.06
CA ALA A 751 -27.48 45.70 -1.34
C ALA A 751 -26.54 44.57 -1.88
N ALA A 752 -27.09 43.41 -2.21
CA ALA A 752 -26.31 42.33 -2.82
C ALA A 752 -25.85 42.68 -4.24
N ALA A 753 -26.70 43.30 -5.06
CA ALA A 753 -26.37 43.77 -6.40
C ALA A 753 -25.31 44.90 -6.39
N SER A 754 -25.35 45.78 -5.39
CA SER A 754 -24.35 46.82 -5.18
C SER A 754 -22.97 46.25 -4.88
N ARG A 755 -22.86 45.23 -4.03
CA ARG A 755 -21.60 44.53 -3.74
C ARG A 755 -20.97 43.89 -4.99
N ARG A 756 -21.81 43.57 -5.99
CA ARG A 756 -21.35 42.98 -7.27
C ARG A 756 -21.23 44.01 -8.40
N ASN A 757 -21.40 45.30 -8.13
CA ASN A 757 -21.38 46.36 -9.11
C ASN A 757 -22.34 46.16 -10.30
N ASN A 758 -23.50 45.51 -10.07
CA ASN A 758 -24.50 45.25 -11.11
C ASN A 758 -25.43 46.44 -11.27
N ALA A 759 -24.99 47.45 -12.00
CA ALA A 759 -25.73 48.74 -12.18
C ALA A 759 -27.13 48.54 -12.75
N ARG A 760 -27.29 47.68 -13.78
CA ARG A 760 -28.61 47.40 -14.39
C ARG A 760 -29.61 46.82 -13.41
N MET A 761 -29.16 45.87 -12.59
CA MET A 761 -30.01 45.26 -11.58
C MET A 761 -30.35 46.24 -10.44
N MET A 762 -29.40 47.10 -10.06
CA MET A 762 -29.60 48.13 -9.07
C MET A 762 -30.72 49.11 -9.48
N GLU A 763 -30.73 49.58 -10.72
CA GLU A 763 -31.79 50.46 -11.25
C GLU A 763 -33.15 49.77 -11.27
N MET A 764 -33.22 48.53 -11.73
CA MET A 764 -34.46 47.77 -11.71
C MET A 764 -35.01 47.60 -10.28
N LEU A 765 -34.12 47.26 -9.32
CA LEU A 765 -34.54 47.05 -7.92
C LEU A 765 -34.97 48.33 -7.25
N LYS A 766 -34.39 49.51 -7.52
CA LYS A 766 -34.84 50.82 -7.01
C LYS A 766 -36.26 51.09 -7.46
N ALA A 767 -36.54 50.89 -8.76
CA ALA A 767 -37.88 51.09 -9.30
C ALA A 767 -38.93 50.18 -8.63
N ARG A 768 -38.59 48.90 -8.44
CA ARG A 768 -39.49 47.93 -7.75
C ARG A 768 -39.70 48.27 -6.30
N ILE A 769 -38.67 48.71 -5.57
CA ILE A 769 -38.82 49.13 -4.17
C ILE A 769 -39.85 50.26 -4.07
N THR A 770 -39.73 51.28 -4.94
CA THR A 770 -40.69 52.40 -4.96
C THR A 770 -42.11 51.93 -5.26
N ASP A 771 -42.31 51.01 -6.21
CA ASP A 771 -43.62 50.42 -6.50
C ASP A 771 -44.19 49.67 -5.27
N TYR A 772 -43.40 48.80 -4.67
CA TYR A 772 -43.85 48.01 -3.52
C TYR A 772 -44.20 48.90 -2.31
N GLU A 773 -43.40 49.92 -2.04
CA GLU A 773 -43.69 50.91 -0.95
C GLU A 773 -44.96 51.70 -1.19
N SER A 774 -45.24 52.11 -2.43
CA SER A 774 -46.46 52.78 -2.78
C SER A 774 -47.71 51.93 -2.50
N ARG A 775 -47.62 50.63 -2.70
CA ARG A 775 -48.71 49.67 -2.47
C ARG A 775 -48.90 49.31 -0.99
N VAL A 776 -47.88 49.51 -0.15
CA VAL A 776 -47.98 49.36 1.32
C VAL A 776 -48.86 50.50 1.87
N THR A 777 -48.76 51.71 1.30
CA THR A 777 -49.43 52.92 1.79
C THR A 777 -50.88 53.09 1.28
N LEU A 778 -51.29 52.29 0.28
CA LEU A 778 -52.68 52.31 -0.22
C LEU A 778 -53.62 51.57 0.75
N PRO A 779 -54.77 52.16 1.15
CA PRO A 779 -55.72 51.45 1.98
C PRO A 779 -56.25 50.21 1.25
N ARG A 780 -56.26 49.07 1.95
CA ARG A 780 -56.93 47.87 1.45
C ARG A 780 -58.38 48.16 1.17
N ARG A 781 -58.81 48.20 -0.11
CA ARG A 781 -60.24 48.26 -0.52
C ARG A 781 -60.90 46.92 -0.27
#